data_a720358bfa3ef7c2f9d50d1e5ae9f54e
#
_entry.id   a720358bfa3ef7c2f9d50d1e5ae9f54e
#
_cell.length_a   1.000
_cell.length_b   1.000
_cell.length_c   1.000
_cell.angle_alpha   90.00
_cell.angle_beta   90.00
_cell.angle_gamma   90.00
#
_symmetry.space_group_name_H-M   'P 1'
#
loop_
_entity.id
_entity.type
_entity.pdbx_description
1 polymer ?
#
loop_
_entity_poly.entity_id
_entity_poly.type
_entity_poly.pdbx_seq_one_letter_code
_entity_poly.pdbx_strand_id
1 'polypeptide(L)'
;MEMKNEWVKDPKIFNVNRLSATASIHRYASIKELKEKQSSFNYSLNGSWKFHYATGFNQLIPEFSNKDYCVDHWDEIKVPGHIQLQGYGKPMYVNQIYPWSGTEQIIPGEIPDKNPIGSYVTYFDSSVIKDNVDTYITFHGVESAMALWVNGTFVGYSEDTFTPSSFNITDLIVNGENKIAVNVYRFSSGSWLEDQDFWRFSGIFRDVELQMVPHVHLKDIKILTHLNENYDHATVEVTPMIVKKEAKFKAVYTLKYKDEVIGQKESKDCCSPINFEFDDPHLWSAEKPHLYQLYVEIMDEKGLVECSRYNVGVREFKLIDGIMCINGKRIVFHGVNRHEFSAKTGRTVSYEDTKKDILNMKANNINALRTCHYPNQTFVYDLCDEYGLYVIDEVNLETHGTWSELFDKTHIIPDDKSEWLDIILDRANSMYERDKNHPSIIIWSLGNESYGGKNLYEMSKFMKQKDTSRLIHYEGLSHDRRYNETSDIESQMYTFAVDVEKYLKEHQDKPFILCEYAHSMGNSNGALFKYIDLEKKYSLYQGGFIWDYIDQALYHDGKLCYGGDFGERPSDYDFCGNGIVFADRTNTPKMQEVKYCYQYVDFRIDEDVIHISNNYLFTDLNEYQLQMDMLCNGNVVQSKTMTVDCKPLASVVVENPFKINNQDQECAVTVYLKKNHEIYAQQQYIYEVKNKTHNIHTTKHVDIVEDYLNVGVVGKDFNVIFSKQKGLVSYRYHQQEYIRVPVRPNFFRAATNNDVENKYGYRYGKWLTASLYAKCEFVGVSKGDGSCKIEYAYDLPNLQDEKVHLVYEVYGDGKIIVDMSYQPVVSEIEMPVFGLIFQLYKDMEEVNYYGFGPEENYIDRNKGALLGKYTYQVTDNLTPYLYPQECGNRTHVRELSVAGENTKLKIKGEDFEFSALHYTPYELENARHKDELPNVYQTVLCINEKQMGIAGDDTWGAKTHDEFLLDKEKHHLRFSFKGKL
;
A
#
# COMPACT_ATOMS: atom_id res chain seq x y z
N MET A 1 -12.30 -41.21 17.94
CA MET A 1 -11.22 -41.04 16.95
C MET A 1 -10.12 -40.32 17.68
N GLU A 2 -8.84 -40.60 17.39
CA GLU A 2 -7.69 -39.91 18.00
C GLU A 2 -6.95 -39.14 16.93
N MET A 3 -6.31 -38.02 17.32
CA MET A 3 -5.40 -37.28 16.46
C MET A 3 -4.21 -38.15 16.03
N LYS A 4 -3.84 -38.07 14.75
CA LYS A 4 -2.67 -38.77 14.21
C LYS A 4 -1.70 -37.75 13.62
N ASN A 5 -0.45 -37.81 14.03
CA ASN A 5 0.58 -36.86 13.56
C ASN A 5 0.83 -36.95 12.04
N GLU A 6 0.50 -38.07 11.40
CA GLU A 6 0.59 -38.25 9.94
C GLU A 6 -0.37 -37.32 9.18
N TRP A 7 -1.48 -36.89 9.79
CA TRP A 7 -2.41 -35.97 9.13
C TRP A 7 -1.79 -34.63 8.79
N VAL A 8 -0.88 -34.16 9.64
CA VAL A 8 -0.26 -32.83 9.47
C VAL A 8 0.57 -32.73 8.17
N LYS A 9 0.96 -33.88 7.59
CA LYS A 9 1.76 -33.91 6.35
C LYS A 9 1.03 -34.49 5.13
N ASP A 10 -0.22 -34.92 5.29
CA ASP A 10 -1.00 -35.54 4.19
C ASP A 10 -1.98 -34.53 3.59
N PRO A 11 -1.75 -34.00 2.37
CA PRO A 11 -2.61 -32.99 1.75
C PRO A 11 -4.04 -33.48 1.46
N LYS A 12 -4.30 -34.79 1.62
CA LYS A 12 -5.66 -35.34 1.52
C LYS A 12 -6.45 -35.29 2.83
N ILE A 13 -5.80 -34.91 3.94
CA ILE A 13 -6.43 -34.83 5.27
C ILE A 13 -6.27 -33.41 5.83
N PHE A 14 -6.94 -32.47 5.25
CA PHE A 14 -6.92 -31.05 5.62
C PHE A 14 -8.03 -30.64 6.60
N ASN A 15 -9.03 -31.52 6.84
CA ASN A 15 -10.05 -31.34 7.87
C ASN A 15 -10.58 -32.68 8.38
N VAL A 16 -10.91 -32.73 9.67
CA VAL A 16 -11.60 -33.86 10.31
C VAL A 16 -12.65 -33.27 11.25
N ASN A 17 -13.92 -33.68 11.08
CA ASN A 17 -15.06 -33.23 11.87
C ASN A 17 -15.32 -31.70 11.83
N ARG A 18 -14.65 -30.92 11.02
CA ARG A 18 -14.94 -29.51 10.82
C ARG A 18 -16.33 -29.36 10.17
N LEU A 19 -17.12 -28.41 10.66
CA LEU A 19 -18.42 -28.09 10.06
C LEU A 19 -18.22 -27.48 8.66
N SER A 20 -19.18 -27.74 7.77
CA SER A 20 -19.18 -27.14 6.43
C SER A 20 -19.26 -25.61 6.54
N ALA A 21 -18.53 -24.91 5.70
CA ALA A 21 -18.58 -23.47 5.60
C ALA A 21 -19.99 -22.99 5.20
N THR A 22 -20.37 -21.85 5.75
CA THR A 22 -21.66 -21.18 5.49
C THR A 22 -21.43 -19.65 5.46
N ALA A 23 -22.42 -18.90 5.01
CA ALA A 23 -22.40 -17.45 5.13
C ALA A 23 -22.17 -17.02 6.58
N SER A 24 -21.49 -15.89 6.75
CA SER A 24 -21.33 -15.28 8.07
C SER A 24 -22.70 -14.90 8.63
N ILE A 25 -23.06 -15.48 9.78
CA ILE A 25 -24.37 -15.27 10.42
C ILE A 25 -24.19 -14.69 11.81
N HIS A 26 -24.62 -13.46 11.99
CA HIS A 26 -24.72 -12.82 13.29
C HIS A 26 -26.11 -13.05 13.85
N ARG A 27 -26.25 -14.00 14.80
CA ARG A 27 -27.51 -14.35 15.47
C ARG A 27 -27.74 -13.49 16.69
N TYR A 28 -28.99 -13.05 16.87
CA TYR A 28 -29.42 -12.28 18.04
C TYR A 28 -30.72 -12.86 18.60
N ALA A 29 -30.84 -12.95 19.91
CA ALA A 29 -32.03 -13.47 20.57
C ALA A 29 -33.22 -12.50 20.55
N SER A 30 -32.97 -11.24 20.21
CA SER A 30 -34.00 -10.18 20.17
C SER A 30 -33.62 -9.04 19.23
N ILE A 31 -34.63 -8.30 18.78
CA ILE A 31 -34.43 -7.06 18.00
C ILE A 31 -33.64 -6.00 18.78
N LYS A 32 -33.71 -6.04 20.11
CA LYS A 32 -32.90 -5.15 20.96
C LYS A 32 -31.41 -5.49 20.83
N GLU A 33 -31.04 -6.76 21.01
CA GLU A 33 -29.65 -7.23 20.83
C GLU A 33 -29.10 -6.91 19.44
N LEU A 34 -29.93 -7.11 18.39
CA LEU A 34 -29.57 -6.80 17.02
C LEU A 34 -29.26 -5.31 16.83
N LYS A 35 -30.04 -4.40 17.43
CA LYS A 35 -29.79 -2.95 17.39
C LYS A 35 -28.55 -2.54 18.16
N GLU A 36 -28.29 -3.19 19.29
CA GLU A 36 -27.12 -2.97 20.14
C GLU A 36 -25.86 -3.67 19.59
N LYS A 37 -26.01 -4.55 18.58
CA LYS A 37 -24.96 -5.42 18.01
C LYS A 37 -24.28 -6.28 19.08
N GLN A 38 -25.02 -6.69 20.09
CA GLN A 38 -24.55 -7.53 21.20
C GLN A 38 -25.36 -8.83 21.26
N SER A 39 -24.77 -9.91 20.81
CA SER A 39 -25.42 -11.22 20.75
C SER A 39 -25.24 -11.99 22.05
N SER A 40 -26.32 -12.43 22.64
CA SER A 40 -26.29 -13.37 23.75
C SER A 40 -26.12 -14.84 23.31
N PHE A 41 -26.02 -15.10 22.01
CA PHE A 41 -25.68 -16.39 21.43
C PHE A 41 -24.18 -16.59 21.22
N ASN A 42 -23.37 -15.55 21.33
CA ASN A 42 -21.92 -15.63 21.20
C ASN A 42 -21.23 -15.38 22.55
N TYR A 43 -20.25 -16.21 22.86
CA TYR A 43 -19.40 -16.05 24.03
C TYR A 43 -17.93 -16.06 23.61
N SER A 44 -17.22 -14.95 23.79
CA SER A 44 -15.82 -14.83 23.41
C SER A 44 -14.93 -15.65 24.35
N LEU A 45 -14.00 -16.39 23.76
CA LEU A 45 -12.92 -17.09 24.45
C LEU A 45 -11.57 -16.34 24.33
N ASN A 46 -11.58 -15.14 23.78
CA ASN A 46 -10.38 -14.30 23.71
C ASN A 46 -9.85 -13.98 25.12
N GLY A 47 -8.56 -13.83 25.26
CA GLY A 47 -7.93 -13.47 26.53
C GLY A 47 -6.60 -14.19 26.75
N SER A 48 -6.28 -14.45 28.01
CA SER A 48 -5.07 -15.20 28.40
C SER A 48 -5.38 -16.70 28.44
N TRP A 49 -4.60 -17.48 27.70
CA TRP A 49 -4.67 -18.94 27.67
C TRP A 49 -3.38 -19.52 28.25
N LYS A 50 -3.45 -20.67 28.91
CA LYS A 50 -2.27 -21.44 29.32
C LYS A 50 -1.57 -21.98 28.08
N PHE A 51 -0.23 -21.92 28.07
CA PHE A 51 0.57 -22.18 26.89
C PHE A 51 1.83 -23.00 27.17
N HIS A 52 2.11 -23.97 26.30
CA HIS A 52 3.35 -24.71 26.26
C HIS A 52 3.91 -24.74 24.85
N TYR A 53 5.18 -24.35 24.70
CA TYR A 53 5.87 -24.32 23.41
C TYR A 53 6.79 -25.52 23.24
N ALA A 54 6.51 -26.36 22.25
CA ALA A 54 7.34 -27.49 21.86
C ALA A 54 8.09 -27.14 20.55
N THR A 55 9.36 -27.49 20.43
CA THR A 55 10.16 -27.26 19.20
C THR A 55 9.99 -28.38 18.16
N GLY A 56 9.22 -29.43 18.48
CA GLY A 56 8.89 -30.52 17.60
C GLY A 56 8.02 -31.58 18.29
N PHE A 57 7.54 -32.55 17.51
CA PHE A 57 6.60 -33.58 17.96
C PHE A 57 7.07 -34.39 19.18
N ASN A 58 8.38 -34.55 19.34
CA ASN A 58 8.96 -35.31 20.47
C ASN A 58 8.87 -34.60 21.83
N GLN A 59 8.48 -33.33 21.84
CA GLN A 59 8.30 -32.54 23.07
C GLN A 59 6.82 -32.30 23.39
N LEU A 60 5.90 -32.84 22.60
CA LEU A 60 4.47 -32.79 22.91
C LEU A 60 4.18 -33.54 24.21
N ILE A 61 3.23 -33.06 24.96
CA ILE A 61 2.68 -33.66 26.17
C ILE A 61 1.32 -34.27 25.79
N PRO A 62 1.23 -35.57 25.49
CA PRO A 62 -0.02 -36.15 24.96
C PRO A 62 -1.19 -36.04 25.94
N GLU A 63 -0.91 -36.06 27.24
CA GLU A 63 -1.92 -36.00 28.29
C GLU A 63 -2.49 -34.61 28.53
N PHE A 64 -1.92 -33.57 27.93
CA PHE A 64 -2.33 -32.19 28.21
C PHE A 64 -3.82 -31.93 27.96
N SER A 65 -4.40 -32.64 26.99
CA SER A 65 -5.82 -32.54 26.64
C SER A 65 -6.74 -33.17 27.69
N ASN A 66 -6.25 -34.12 28.51
CA ASN A 66 -7.05 -34.76 29.55
C ASN A 66 -7.63 -33.75 30.55
N LYS A 67 -8.87 -33.95 30.95
CA LYS A 67 -9.58 -33.03 31.83
C LYS A 67 -8.82 -32.78 33.15
N ASP A 68 -8.27 -33.82 33.70
CA ASP A 68 -7.61 -33.76 35.02
C ASP A 68 -6.11 -33.38 34.96
N TYR A 69 -5.55 -33.19 33.76
CA TYR A 69 -4.16 -32.74 33.62
C TYR A 69 -4.01 -31.27 34.01
N CYS A 70 -3.21 -31.00 35.07
CA CYS A 70 -2.98 -29.66 35.58
C CYS A 70 -2.00 -28.87 34.71
N VAL A 71 -2.40 -27.70 34.23
CA VAL A 71 -1.60 -26.77 33.44
C VAL A 71 -1.28 -25.45 34.15
N ASP A 72 -1.51 -25.38 35.45
CA ASP A 72 -1.30 -24.14 36.24
C ASP A 72 0.13 -23.62 36.18
N HIS A 73 1.09 -24.55 36.00
CA HIS A 73 2.52 -24.26 35.88
C HIS A 73 2.95 -23.83 34.46
N TRP A 74 2.04 -23.84 33.48
CA TRP A 74 2.33 -23.41 32.12
C TRP A 74 2.38 -21.88 32.02
N ASP A 75 3.10 -21.40 31.00
CA ASP A 75 3.10 -19.98 30.65
C ASP A 75 1.69 -19.50 30.26
N GLU A 76 1.57 -18.21 30.06
CA GLU A 76 0.37 -17.61 29.54
C GLU A 76 0.64 -16.92 28.20
N ILE A 77 -0.28 -17.09 27.25
CA ILE A 77 -0.24 -16.44 25.94
C ILE A 77 -1.56 -15.75 25.65
N LYS A 78 -1.50 -14.62 24.96
CA LYS A 78 -2.68 -13.85 24.58
C LYS A 78 -3.29 -14.42 23.28
N VAL A 79 -4.61 -14.63 23.30
CA VAL A 79 -5.43 -15.00 22.15
C VAL A 79 -6.47 -13.90 21.92
N PRO A 80 -6.61 -13.35 20.71
CA PRO A 80 -5.79 -13.63 19.52
C PRO A 80 -4.38 -13.06 19.61
N GLY A 81 -3.44 -13.72 18.90
CA GLY A 81 -2.05 -13.25 18.79
C GLY A 81 -1.11 -14.28 18.19
N HIS A 82 -0.02 -13.81 17.64
CA HIS A 82 1.04 -14.65 17.09
C HIS A 82 2.00 -15.11 18.18
N ILE A 83 2.40 -16.38 18.12
CA ILE A 83 3.34 -17.02 19.05
C ILE A 83 4.67 -16.26 19.07
N GLN A 84 5.19 -15.89 17.88
CA GLN A 84 6.51 -15.26 17.72
C GLN A 84 6.57 -13.85 18.30
N LEU A 85 5.48 -13.09 18.24
CA LEU A 85 5.40 -11.74 18.81
C LEU A 85 5.22 -11.75 20.33
N GLN A 86 5.06 -12.93 20.93
CA GLN A 86 4.91 -13.11 22.38
C GLN A 86 6.12 -13.84 23.01
N GLY A 87 7.24 -13.92 22.27
CA GLY A 87 8.51 -14.37 22.82
C GLY A 87 8.87 -15.83 22.56
N TYR A 88 8.11 -16.57 21.74
CA TYR A 88 8.37 -17.97 21.41
C TYR A 88 8.75 -18.13 19.94
N GLY A 89 9.99 -18.57 19.70
CA GLY A 89 10.54 -18.60 18.34
C GLY A 89 10.93 -17.21 17.84
N LYS A 90 10.91 -17.02 16.53
CA LYS A 90 11.25 -15.73 15.87
C LYS A 90 10.27 -15.44 14.75
N PRO A 91 9.86 -14.17 14.57
CA PRO A 91 9.29 -13.71 13.32
C PRO A 91 10.29 -14.00 12.19
N MET A 92 9.80 -14.33 11.01
CA MET A 92 10.61 -14.57 9.82
C MET A 92 9.94 -13.92 8.62
N TYR A 93 10.71 -13.15 7.86
CA TYR A 93 10.23 -12.56 6.62
C TYR A 93 10.94 -13.18 5.43
N VAL A 94 10.18 -13.80 4.55
CA VAL A 94 10.65 -14.35 3.26
C VAL A 94 9.60 -14.11 2.19
N ASN A 95 10.07 -13.82 0.97
CA ASN A 95 9.25 -13.55 -0.21
C ASN A 95 9.07 -14.84 -1.06
N GLN A 96 10.04 -15.19 -1.90
CA GLN A 96 9.92 -16.23 -2.93
C GLN A 96 10.32 -17.64 -2.47
N ILE A 97 10.53 -17.85 -1.19
CA ILE A 97 11.02 -19.11 -0.64
C ILE A 97 10.27 -19.50 0.64
N TYR A 98 10.17 -20.78 0.87
CA TYR A 98 9.59 -21.28 2.11
C TYR A 98 10.49 -21.02 3.33
N PRO A 99 9.91 -20.91 4.55
CA PRO A 99 10.68 -20.71 5.79
C PRO A 99 11.76 -21.75 6.09
N TRP A 100 11.63 -22.93 5.54
CA TRP A 100 12.59 -24.04 5.69
C TRP A 100 13.64 -24.10 4.58
N SER A 101 13.48 -23.32 3.51
CA SER A 101 14.44 -23.31 2.38
C SER A 101 15.85 -22.98 2.85
N GLY A 102 16.81 -23.73 2.35
CA GLY A 102 18.23 -23.61 2.75
C GLY A 102 18.60 -24.23 4.09
N THR A 103 17.64 -24.67 4.90
CA THR A 103 17.88 -25.42 6.17
C THR A 103 17.53 -26.89 6.04
N GLU A 104 16.46 -27.21 5.37
CA GLU A 104 16.01 -28.58 5.07
C GLU A 104 15.65 -28.69 3.58
N GLN A 105 16.06 -29.77 2.95
CA GLN A 105 15.70 -30.07 1.56
C GLN A 105 14.53 -31.05 1.55
N ILE A 106 13.33 -30.50 1.55
CA ILE A 106 12.07 -31.26 1.51
C ILE A 106 11.28 -30.89 0.26
N ILE A 107 10.39 -31.78 -0.17
CA ILE A 107 9.57 -31.63 -1.36
C ILE A 107 8.08 -31.54 -0.96
N PRO A 108 7.21 -31.00 -1.83
CA PRO A 108 5.77 -30.93 -1.55
C PRO A 108 5.17 -32.26 -1.09
N GLY A 109 4.49 -32.25 0.08
CA GLY A 109 3.99 -33.42 0.78
C GLY A 109 4.85 -33.87 1.97
N GLU A 110 6.03 -33.28 2.16
CA GLU A 110 6.85 -33.44 3.36
C GLU A 110 6.72 -32.20 4.25
N ILE A 111 7.03 -32.31 5.53
CA ILE A 111 7.10 -31.17 6.46
C ILE A 111 8.46 -31.13 7.14
N PRO A 112 8.93 -29.95 7.57
CA PRO A 112 10.20 -29.85 8.28
C PRO A 112 10.27 -30.72 9.53
N ASP A 113 11.44 -31.35 9.78
CA ASP A 113 11.69 -32.11 11.02
C ASP A 113 11.58 -31.20 12.25
N LYS A 114 12.06 -29.95 12.12
CA LYS A 114 11.86 -28.90 13.12
C LYS A 114 10.52 -28.19 12.89
N ASN A 115 9.47 -28.74 13.46
CA ASN A 115 8.12 -28.19 13.40
C ASN A 115 7.65 -27.72 14.79
N PRO A 116 7.77 -26.43 15.10
CA PRO A 116 7.30 -25.92 16.39
C PRO A 116 5.79 -26.09 16.57
N ILE A 117 5.37 -26.39 17.79
CA ILE A 117 3.96 -26.60 18.13
C ILE A 117 3.63 -25.82 19.40
N GLY A 118 2.57 -25.02 19.35
CA GLY A 118 1.97 -24.37 20.50
C GLY A 118 0.82 -25.20 21.06
N SER A 119 0.91 -25.63 22.33
CA SER A 119 -0.19 -26.27 23.04
C SER A 119 -0.89 -25.21 23.89
N TYR A 120 -2.17 -24.98 23.62
CA TYR A 120 -3.01 -23.97 24.28
C TYR A 120 -4.08 -24.63 25.14
N VAL A 121 -4.39 -24.06 26.30
CA VAL A 121 -5.48 -24.52 27.15
C VAL A 121 -6.25 -23.31 27.69
N THR A 122 -7.58 -23.37 27.59
CA THR A 122 -8.49 -22.43 28.27
C THR A 122 -9.69 -23.17 28.85
N TYR A 123 -10.47 -22.48 29.64
CA TYR A 123 -11.63 -23.02 30.36
C TYR A 123 -12.85 -22.12 30.19
N PHE A 124 -14.03 -22.74 30.21
CA PHE A 124 -15.29 -22.01 30.32
C PHE A 124 -16.24 -22.77 31.25
N ASP A 125 -17.13 -22.03 31.93
CA ASP A 125 -18.18 -22.63 32.73
C ASP A 125 -19.46 -22.86 31.93
N SER A 126 -20.09 -24.02 32.06
CA SER A 126 -21.30 -24.36 31.32
C SER A 126 -22.48 -23.42 31.58
N SER A 127 -22.45 -22.61 32.64
CA SER A 127 -23.48 -21.60 32.92
C SER A 127 -23.56 -20.49 31.86
N VAL A 128 -22.54 -20.33 31.01
CA VAL A 128 -22.60 -19.40 29.86
C VAL A 128 -23.41 -19.95 28.70
N ILE A 129 -23.69 -21.26 28.68
CA ILE A 129 -24.44 -21.93 27.61
C ILE A 129 -25.94 -21.83 27.92
N LYS A 130 -26.71 -21.44 26.91
CA LYS A 130 -28.16 -21.37 27.00
C LYS A 130 -28.82 -22.74 26.87
N ASP A 131 -30.04 -22.86 27.39
CA ASP A 131 -30.86 -24.06 27.20
C ASP A 131 -31.33 -24.19 25.75
N ASN A 132 -31.51 -25.44 25.29
CA ASN A 132 -32.07 -25.80 23.98
C ASN A 132 -31.26 -25.22 22.79
N VAL A 133 -29.95 -25.21 22.88
CA VAL A 133 -29.03 -24.83 21.80
C VAL A 133 -28.04 -25.95 21.52
N ASP A 134 -27.58 -26.01 20.28
CA ASP A 134 -26.32 -26.67 19.95
C ASP A 134 -25.19 -25.67 20.20
N THR A 135 -24.03 -26.14 20.63
CA THR A 135 -22.89 -25.29 20.90
C THR A 135 -21.75 -25.63 19.96
N TYR A 136 -21.32 -24.62 19.20
CA TYR A 136 -20.17 -24.73 18.30
C TYR A 136 -19.04 -23.90 18.86
N ILE A 137 -17.79 -24.38 18.68
CA ILE A 137 -16.61 -23.57 18.89
C ILE A 137 -16.05 -23.17 17.52
N THR A 138 -15.77 -21.87 17.33
CA THR A 138 -15.27 -21.32 16.08
C THR A 138 -13.96 -20.60 16.31
N PHE A 139 -12.94 -20.98 15.55
CA PHE A 139 -11.65 -20.30 15.43
C PHE A 139 -11.66 -19.55 14.11
N HIS A 140 -11.60 -18.22 14.14
CA HIS A 140 -11.68 -17.38 12.93
C HIS A 140 -10.39 -17.35 12.11
N GLY A 141 -9.25 -17.75 12.71
CA GLY A 141 -7.98 -17.89 12.01
C GLY A 141 -6.91 -18.51 12.89
N VAL A 142 -6.29 -19.59 12.40
CA VAL A 142 -5.21 -20.31 13.09
C VAL A 142 -4.13 -20.68 12.07
N GLU A 143 -2.90 -20.25 12.30
CA GLU A 143 -1.77 -20.48 11.40
C GLU A 143 -0.84 -21.56 11.98
N SER A 144 -0.59 -22.68 11.25
CA SER A 144 -1.11 -23.08 9.96
C SER A 144 -2.16 -24.20 10.06
N ALA A 145 -2.07 -25.08 11.09
CA ALA A 145 -2.97 -26.20 11.33
C ALA A 145 -3.29 -26.37 12.82
N MET A 146 -4.47 -26.89 13.14
CA MET A 146 -4.88 -27.08 14.50
C MET A 146 -5.55 -28.44 14.77
N ALA A 147 -5.36 -28.95 15.97
CA ALA A 147 -6.09 -30.08 16.53
C ALA A 147 -6.76 -29.67 17.83
N LEU A 148 -8.04 -30.01 17.99
CA LEU A 148 -8.90 -29.60 19.09
C LEU A 148 -9.36 -30.76 19.96
N TRP A 149 -9.35 -30.57 21.27
CA TRP A 149 -9.95 -31.46 22.28
C TRP A 149 -10.84 -30.66 23.24
N VAL A 150 -11.93 -31.27 23.67
CA VAL A 150 -12.80 -30.75 24.74
C VAL A 150 -12.93 -31.84 25.78
N ASN A 151 -12.63 -31.50 27.05
CA ASN A 151 -12.70 -32.43 28.20
C ASN A 151 -11.98 -33.78 27.96
N GLY A 152 -10.84 -33.78 27.27
CA GLY A 152 -10.05 -34.96 26.94
C GLY A 152 -10.50 -35.70 25.67
N THR A 153 -11.61 -35.33 25.09
CA THR A 153 -12.13 -35.98 23.88
C THR A 153 -11.64 -35.21 22.66
N PHE A 154 -11.05 -35.91 21.69
CA PHE A 154 -10.68 -35.33 20.40
C PHE A 154 -11.93 -34.88 19.64
N VAL A 155 -11.95 -33.61 19.25
CA VAL A 155 -13.06 -32.97 18.52
C VAL A 155 -12.79 -32.99 17.01
N GLY A 156 -11.64 -32.46 16.58
CA GLY A 156 -11.35 -32.37 15.16
C GLY A 156 -10.01 -31.74 14.84
N TYR A 157 -9.72 -31.69 13.53
CA TYR A 157 -8.51 -31.16 12.92
C TYR A 157 -8.86 -30.22 11.75
N SER A 158 -8.09 -29.16 11.54
CA SER A 158 -8.28 -28.26 10.39
C SER A 158 -6.96 -27.64 9.97
N GLU A 159 -6.78 -27.48 8.67
CA GLU A 159 -5.83 -26.61 7.99
C GLU A 159 -6.59 -25.46 7.31
N ASP A 160 -5.93 -24.51 6.71
CA ASP A 160 -6.39 -23.22 6.19
C ASP A 160 -6.35 -22.12 7.25
N THR A 161 -5.32 -21.30 7.14
CA THR A 161 -5.01 -20.24 8.10
C THR A 161 -6.10 -19.16 8.19
N PHE A 162 -6.76 -18.82 7.07
CA PHE A 162 -7.51 -17.55 6.94
C PHE A 162 -9.04 -17.70 6.90
N THR A 163 -9.57 -18.92 6.85
CA THR A 163 -11.02 -19.14 6.95
C THR A 163 -11.40 -19.78 8.29
N PRO A 164 -12.63 -19.55 8.80
CA PRO A 164 -13.05 -20.08 10.09
C PRO A 164 -13.10 -21.60 10.13
N SER A 165 -12.64 -22.16 11.26
CA SER A 165 -12.77 -23.57 11.59
C SER A 165 -13.75 -23.75 12.73
N SER A 166 -14.93 -24.30 12.46
CA SER A 166 -16.02 -24.49 13.42
C SER A 166 -16.25 -25.98 13.72
N PHE A 167 -16.50 -26.30 14.99
CA PHE A 167 -16.72 -27.69 15.43
C PHE A 167 -17.91 -27.75 16.40
N ASN A 168 -18.74 -28.78 16.27
CA ASN A 168 -19.83 -29.03 17.20
C ASN A 168 -19.30 -29.73 18.46
N ILE A 169 -19.48 -29.09 19.60
CA ILE A 169 -19.03 -29.60 20.91
C ILE A 169 -20.19 -29.88 21.87
N THR A 170 -21.44 -29.83 21.41
CA THR A 170 -22.65 -29.92 22.24
C THR A 170 -22.64 -31.11 23.19
N ASP A 171 -22.33 -32.29 22.68
CA ASP A 171 -22.35 -33.56 23.45
C ASP A 171 -21.12 -33.74 24.37
N LEU A 172 -20.14 -32.85 24.25
CA LEU A 172 -18.89 -32.90 25.04
C LEU A 172 -18.90 -31.97 26.23
N ILE A 173 -19.89 -31.07 26.34
CA ILE A 173 -20.02 -30.12 27.46
C ILE A 173 -20.53 -30.84 28.67
N VAL A 174 -19.83 -30.67 29.80
CA VAL A 174 -20.22 -31.16 31.08
C VAL A 174 -20.66 -30.03 32.03
N ASN A 175 -21.45 -30.36 33.07
CA ASN A 175 -21.87 -29.33 34.03
C ASN A 175 -20.68 -28.77 34.81
N GLY A 176 -20.60 -27.43 34.93
CA GLY A 176 -19.49 -26.71 35.56
C GLY A 176 -18.37 -26.42 34.52
N GLU A 177 -17.14 -26.53 35.00
CA GLU A 177 -15.95 -26.20 34.22
C GLU A 177 -15.66 -27.17 33.08
N ASN A 178 -15.44 -26.62 31.88
CA ASN A 178 -15.07 -27.35 30.67
C ASN A 178 -13.71 -26.89 30.21
N LYS A 179 -12.85 -27.84 29.87
CA LYS A 179 -11.49 -27.61 29.37
C LYS A 179 -11.46 -27.68 27.83
N ILE A 180 -10.90 -26.67 27.23
CA ILE A 180 -10.56 -26.63 25.79
C ILE A 180 -9.05 -26.73 25.66
N ALA A 181 -8.57 -27.66 24.83
CA ALA A 181 -7.16 -27.88 24.56
C ALA A 181 -6.91 -27.87 23.06
N VAL A 182 -5.88 -27.16 22.60
CA VAL A 182 -5.57 -26.97 21.17
C VAL A 182 -4.08 -27.15 20.95
N ASN A 183 -3.70 -27.98 19.96
CA ASN A 183 -2.35 -27.92 19.40
C ASN A 183 -2.39 -27.11 18.09
N VAL A 184 -1.49 -26.16 17.97
CA VAL A 184 -1.26 -25.38 16.76
C VAL A 184 0.09 -25.75 16.19
N TYR A 185 0.09 -26.30 14.99
CA TYR A 185 1.30 -26.73 14.27
C TYR A 185 1.77 -25.57 13.37
N ARG A 186 3.08 -25.22 13.46
CA ARG A 186 3.62 -24.15 12.63
C ARG A 186 3.63 -24.51 11.15
N PHE A 187 3.93 -25.76 10.84
CA PHE A 187 3.98 -26.27 9.47
C PHE A 187 3.08 -27.49 9.30
N SER A 188 2.38 -27.52 8.19
CA SER A 188 1.51 -28.62 7.76
C SER A 188 1.60 -28.80 6.24
N SER A 189 0.87 -29.79 5.71
CA SER A 189 0.71 -29.91 4.25
C SER A 189 0.14 -28.63 3.65
N GLY A 190 -0.77 -27.94 4.36
CA GLY A 190 -1.32 -26.64 3.97
C GLY A 190 -0.28 -25.53 3.85
N SER A 191 0.84 -25.61 4.56
CA SER A 191 1.92 -24.61 4.48
C SER A 191 2.59 -24.54 3.10
N TRP A 192 2.52 -25.60 2.31
CA TRP A 192 2.97 -25.58 0.92
C TRP A 192 2.09 -24.75 -0.01
N LEU A 193 0.85 -24.45 0.41
CA LEU A 193 -0.12 -23.63 -0.30
C LEU A 193 -0.20 -22.20 0.26
N GLU A 194 0.64 -21.86 1.23
CA GLU A 194 0.62 -20.59 1.97
C GLU A 194 2.00 -19.93 1.94
N ASP A 195 2.53 -19.74 0.71
CA ASP A 195 3.86 -19.18 0.47
C ASP A 195 3.83 -17.68 0.16
N GLN A 196 2.87 -16.95 0.70
CA GLN A 196 2.71 -15.52 0.45
C GLN A 196 3.94 -14.71 0.88
N ASP A 197 4.20 -13.62 0.18
CA ASP A 197 5.20 -12.61 0.52
C ASP A 197 4.79 -11.83 1.77
N PHE A 198 5.09 -12.40 2.94
CA PHE A 198 4.75 -11.79 4.22
C PHE A 198 5.56 -12.40 5.39
N TRP A 199 5.38 -11.84 6.58
CA TRP A 199 5.94 -12.42 7.80
C TRP A 199 5.34 -13.80 8.11
N ARG A 200 6.18 -14.78 8.36
CA ARG A 200 5.82 -16.16 8.70
C ARG A 200 5.64 -16.33 10.20
N PHE A 201 4.41 -16.38 10.61
CA PHE A 201 4.03 -16.55 12.02
C PHE A 201 3.47 -17.94 12.31
N SER A 202 2.86 -18.10 13.46
CA SER A 202 1.97 -19.19 13.86
C SER A 202 1.16 -18.77 15.08
N GLY A 203 0.05 -19.47 15.34
CA GLY A 203 -0.77 -19.23 16.51
C GLY A 203 -2.25 -19.00 16.18
N ILE A 204 -3.04 -18.80 17.23
CA ILE A 204 -4.45 -18.43 17.14
C ILE A 204 -4.51 -16.90 17.04
N PHE A 205 -4.53 -16.35 15.81
CA PHE A 205 -4.34 -14.92 15.57
C PHE A 205 -5.61 -14.13 15.27
N ARG A 206 -6.74 -14.80 15.10
CA ARG A 206 -8.08 -14.21 15.04
C ARG A 206 -8.94 -14.73 16.19
N ASP A 207 -10.12 -14.15 16.35
CA ASP A 207 -11.02 -14.42 17.48
C ASP A 207 -11.38 -15.90 17.62
N VAL A 208 -11.67 -16.30 18.87
CA VAL A 208 -12.24 -17.61 19.23
C VAL A 208 -13.53 -17.38 20.01
N GLU A 209 -14.60 -18.05 19.59
CA GLU A 209 -15.88 -17.91 20.26
C GLU A 209 -16.67 -19.25 20.36
N LEU A 210 -17.51 -19.32 21.38
CA LEU A 210 -18.59 -20.29 21.44
C LEU A 210 -19.84 -19.66 20.81
N GLN A 211 -20.40 -20.36 19.84
CA GLN A 211 -21.65 -19.99 19.17
C GLN A 211 -22.76 -20.91 19.64
N MET A 212 -23.77 -20.33 20.27
CA MET A 212 -24.96 -21.03 20.72
C MET A 212 -26.02 -20.96 19.61
N VAL A 213 -26.34 -22.11 19.04
CA VAL A 213 -27.20 -22.23 17.86
C VAL A 213 -28.52 -22.86 18.27
N PRO A 214 -29.65 -22.15 18.20
CA PRO A 214 -30.95 -22.70 18.54
C PRO A 214 -31.31 -23.91 17.67
N HIS A 215 -32.13 -24.83 18.20
CA HIS A 215 -32.56 -26.04 17.44
C HIS A 215 -33.37 -25.72 16.19
N VAL A 216 -34.01 -24.55 16.14
CA VAL A 216 -34.59 -23.96 14.93
C VAL A 216 -33.79 -22.70 14.60
N HIS A 217 -33.04 -22.71 13.52
CA HIS A 217 -32.14 -21.62 13.18
C HIS A 217 -31.89 -21.46 11.69
N LEU A 218 -31.43 -20.29 11.27
CA LEU A 218 -30.88 -20.04 9.96
C LEU A 218 -29.47 -20.68 9.92
N LYS A 219 -29.31 -21.72 9.09
CA LYS A 219 -28.00 -22.38 8.91
C LYS A 219 -27.16 -21.67 7.87
N ASP A 220 -27.78 -21.18 6.79
CA ASP A 220 -27.12 -20.50 5.68
C ASP A 220 -28.10 -19.58 4.97
N ILE A 221 -27.58 -18.62 4.24
CA ILE A 221 -28.36 -17.70 3.42
C ILE A 221 -27.55 -17.29 2.19
N LYS A 222 -28.21 -17.28 1.01
CA LYS A 222 -27.65 -16.71 -0.21
C LYS A 222 -28.54 -15.56 -0.67
N ILE A 223 -27.94 -14.42 -0.98
CA ILE A 223 -28.64 -13.22 -1.42
C ILE A 223 -28.10 -12.84 -2.80
N LEU A 224 -28.97 -12.79 -3.80
CA LEU A 224 -28.65 -12.37 -5.15
C LEU A 224 -29.48 -11.15 -5.52
N THR A 225 -28.93 -10.30 -6.37
CA THR A 225 -29.63 -9.13 -6.91
C THR A 225 -29.69 -9.22 -8.43
N HIS A 226 -30.84 -8.98 -8.99
CA HIS A 226 -31.09 -9.00 -10.42
C HIS A 226 -31.66 -7.65 -10.85
N LEU A 227 -31.16 -7.12 -11.95
CA LEU A 227 -31.59 -5.86 -12.54
C LEU A 227 -32.09 -6.10 -13.96
N ASN A 228 -33.08 -5.33 -14.39
CA ASN A 228 -33.48 -5.29 -15.79
C ASN A 228 -32.48 -4.50 -16.64
N GLU A 229 -32.63 -4.52 -17.96
CA GLU A 229 -31.71 -3.85 -18.91
C GLU A 229 -31.63 -2.33 -18.73
N ASN A 230 -32.67 -1.69 -18.18
CA ASN A 230 -32.72 -0.25 -17.95
C ASN A 230 -32.21 0.15 -16.56
N TYR A 231 -31.95 -0.80 -15.66
CA TYR A 231 -31.53 -0.56 -14.26
C TYR A 231 -32.58 0.18 -13.42
N ASP A 232 -33.87 0.13 -13.83
CA ASP A 232 -35.00 0.80 -13.16
C ASP A 232 -35.95 -0.19 -12.43
N HIS A 233 -35.67 -1.49 -12.50
CA HIS A 233 -36.37 -2.54 -11.77
C HIS A 233 -35.40 -3.55 -11.18
N ALA A 234 -35.56 -3.87 -9.89
CA ALA A 234 -34.72 -4.82 -9.17
C ALA A 234 -35.52 -5.99 -8.56
N THR A 235 -34.90 -7.14 -8.54
CA THR A 235 -35.32 -8.29 -7.74
C THR A 235 -34.20 -8.66 -6.77
N VAL A 236 -34.50 -8.69 -5.46
CA VAL A 236 -33.63 -9.28 -4.43
C VAL A 236 -34.14 -10.68 -4.14
N GLU A 237 -33.37 -11.68 -4.54
CA GLU A 237 -33.63 -13.10 -4.29
C GLU A 237 -32.90 -13.55 -3.03
N VAL A 238 -33.63 -14.08 -2.06
CA VAL A 238 -33.11 -14.58 -0.80
C VAL A 238 -33.37 -16.07 -0.71
N THR A 239 -32.33 -16.88 -0.72
CA THR A 239 -32.42 -18.35 -0.56
C THR A 239 -31.90 -18.73 0.83
N PRO A 240 -32.78 -18.96 1.81
CA PRO A 240 -32.40 -19.39 3.15
C PRO A 240 -32.16 -20.91 3.21
N MET A 241 -31.36 -21.33 4.19
CA MET A 241 -31.31 -22.72 4.65
C MET A 241 -31.63 -22.77 6.12
N ILE A 242 -32.82 -23.21 6.49
CA ILE A 242 -33.29 -23.28 7.88
C ILE A 242 -33.23 -24.73 8.37
N VAL A 243 -32.57 -24.94 9.51
CA VAL A 243 -32.60 -26.20 10.24
C VAL A 243 -33.73 -26.15 11.25
N LYS A 244 -34.53 -27.23 11.32
CA LYS A 244 -35.60 -27.44 12.31
C LYS A 244 -35.52 -28.87 12.83
N LYS A 245 -35.36 -29.07 14.11
CA LYS A 245 -35.45 -30.37 14.77
C LYS A 245 -36.94 -30.57 15.13
N GLU A 246 -37.71 -31.31 14.35
CA GLU A 246 -39.14 -31.66 14.58
C GLU A 246 -40.09 -30.51 15.00
N ALA A 247 -39.63 -29.27 15.03
CA ALA A 247 -40.38 -28.08 15.44
C ALA A 247 -41.12 -27.43 14.25
N LYS A 248 -42.26 -26.83 14.51
CA LYS A 248 -42.90 -25.90 13.60
C LYS A 248 -42.24 -24.57 13.72
N PHE A 249 -41.99 -23.93 12.59
CA PHE A 249 -41.41 -22.59 12.55
C PHE A 249 -42.12 -21.69 11.54
N LYS A 250 -41.89 -20.40 11.67
CA LYS A 250 -42.20 -19.34 10.72
C LYS A 250 -41.01 -18.43 10.61
N ALA A 251 -40.55 -18.12 9.41
CA ALA A 251 -39.54 -17.10 9.15
C ALA A 251 -40.19 -15.87 8.52
N VAL A 252 -39.80 -14.69 8.99
CA VAL A 252 -40.25 -13.40 8.45
C VAL A 252 -39.04 -12.68 7.89
N TYR A 253 -39.13 -12.28 6.64
CA TYR A 253 -38.08 -11.54 5.91
C TYR A 253 -38.60 -10.13 5.64
N THR A 254 -37.85 -9.11 6.06
CA THR A 254 -38.19 -7.72 5.85
C THR A 254 -37.03 -6.99 5.18
N LEU A 255 -37.25 -6.51 3.96
CA LEU A 255 -36.28 -5.67 3.23
C LEU A 255 -36.59 -4.21 3.48
N LYS A 256 -35.59 -3.43 3.88
CA LYS A 256 -35.69 -1.99 4.14
C LYS A 256 -34.63 -1.21 3.40
N TYR A 257 -34.95 0.02 3.02
CA TYR A 257 -33.96 1.01 2.66
C TYR A 257 -34.08 2.18 3.65
N LYS A 258 -33.04 2.41 4.45
CA LYS A 258 -33.10 3.32 5.63
C LYS A 258 -34.26 2.92 6.54
N ASP A 259 -35.23 3.80 6.74
CA ASP A 259 -36.43 3.54 7.59
C ASP A 259 -37.64 3.03 6.80
N GLU A 260 -37.55 3.01 5.46
CA GLU A 260 -38.64 2.59 4.59
C GLU A 260 -38.67 1.06 4.43
N VAL A 261 -39.84 0.44 4.59
CA VAL A 261 -40.05 -0.99 4.31
C VAL A 261 -40.35 -1.16 2.83
N ILE A 262 -39.45 -1.78 2.09
CA ILE A 262 -39.60 -2.11 0.66
C ILE A 262 -40.55 -3.30 0.51
N GLY A 263 -40.44 -4.28 1.40
CA GLY A 263 -41.31 -5.44 1.40
C GLY A 263 -41.13 -6.32 2.64
N GLN A 264 -42.20 -7.11 2.92
CA GLN A 264 -42.17 -8.12 3.97
C GLN A 264 -42.78 -9.41 3.44
N LYS A 265 -42.14 -10.53 3.70
CA LYS A 265 -42.57 -11.88 3.28
C LYS A 265 -42.48 -12.85 4.45
N GLU A 266 -43.39 -13.80 4.49
CA GLU A 266 -43.38 -14.88 5.47
C GLU A 266 -43.22 -16.24 4.76
N SER A 267 -42.48 -17.15 5.35
CA SER A 267 -42.30 -18.51 4.87
C SER A 267 -42.29 -19.53 6.01
N LYS A 268 -42.76 -20.70 5.72
CA LYS A 268 -42.63 -21.91 6.56
C LYS A 268 -41.79 -22.98 5.87
N ASP A 269 -41.23 -22.65 4.71
CA ASP A 269 -40.34 -23.49 3.95
C ASP A 269 -38.88 -23.26 4.37
N CYS A 270 -38.09 -24.33 4.41
CA CYS A 270 -36.74 -24.33 4.88
C CYS A 270 -35.71 -23.75 3.89
N CYS A 271 -36.05 -23.74 2.59
CA CYS A 271 -35.05 -23.46 1.55
C CYS A 271 -35.61 -22.86 0.24
N SER A 272 -36.94 -22.59 0.17
CA SER A 272 -37.49 -21.94 -1.03
C SER A 272 -37.07 -20.47 -1.15
N PRO A 273 -36.65 -20.02 -2.35
CA PRO A 273 -36.29 -18.65 -2.59
C PRO A 273 -37.43 -17.65 -2.30
N ILE A 274 -37.10 -16.49 -1.81
CA ILE A 274 -38.02 -15.38 -1.49
C ILE A 274 -37.55 -14.17 -2.27
N ASN A 275 -38.42 -13.61 -3.11
CA ASN A 275 -38.12 -12.51 -4.01
C ASN A 275 -38.77 -11.22 -3.52
N PHE A 276 -38.02 -10.13 -3.50
CA PHE A 276 -38.51 -8.76 -3.33
C PHE A 276 -38.32 -8.03 -4.64
N GLU A 277 -39.42 -7.60 -5.26
CA GLU A 277 -39.42 -6.86 -6.52
C GLU A 277 -39.83 -5.41 -6.25
N PHE A 278 -39.11 -4.45 -6.82
CA PHE A 278 -39.38 -3.02 -6.65
C PHE A 278 -38.76 -2.19 -7.78
N ASP A 279 -39.35 -1.04 -8.04
CA ASP A 279 -38.94 -0.09 -9.06
C ASP A 279 -38.01 0.99 -8.47
N ASP A 280 -37.28 1.66 -9.33
CA ASP A 280 -36.34 2.76 -9.03
C ASP A 280 -35.32 2.42 -7.91
N PRO A 281 -34.55 1.31 -8.04
CA PRO A 281 -33.64 0.88 -7.00
C PRO A 281 -32.47 1.86 -6.79
N HIS A 282 -32.10 2.05 -5.53
CA HIS A 282 -30.84 2.70 -5.21
C HIS A 282 -29.69 1.72 -5.44
N LEU A 283 -28.97 1.89 -6.55
CA LEU A 283 -27.89 0.97 -6.94
C LEU A 283 -26.64 1.19 -6.07
N TRP A 284 -25.98 0.07 -5.74
CA TRP A 284 -24.70 0.08 -5.05
C TRP A 284 -23.54 0.23 -6.05
N SER A 285 -22.58 1.09 -5.73
CA SER A 285 -21.27 1.20 -6.38
C SER A 285 -20.25 1.75 -5.40
N ALA A 286 -18.94 1.69 -5.72
CA ALA A 286 -17.90 2.33 -4.89
C ALA A 286 -18.08 3.85 -4.75
N GLU A 287 -18.73 4.51 -5.72
CA GLU A 287 -19.08 5.95 -5.63
C GLU A 287 -20.35 6.22 -4.83
N LYS A 288 -21.34 5.34 -4.91
CA LYS A 288 -22.66 5.45 -4.29
C LYS A 288 -22.99 4.13 -3.57
N PRO A 289 -22.44 3.89 -2.37
CA PRO A 289 -22.60 2.62 -1.67
C PRO A 289 -23.95 2.53 -0.95
N HIS A 290 -25.04 2.53 -1.72
CA HIS A 290 -26.40 2.39 -1.20
C HIS A 290 -26.64 0.95 -0.74
N LEU A 291 -27.00 0.79 0.54
CA LEU A 291 -27.26 -0.49 1.15
C LEU A 291 -28.72 -0.57 1.63
N TYR A 292 -29.42 -1.61 1.18
CA TYR A 292 -30.64 -2.09 1.79
C TYR A 292 -30.29 -2.99 2.97
N GLN A 293 -31.25 -3.21 3.86
CA GLN A 293 -31.09 -4.06 5.03
C GLN A 293 -32.15 -5.15 5.00
N LEU A 294 -31.71 -6.39 4.92
CA LEU A 294 -32.56 -7.55 5.04
C LEU A 294 -32.57 -8.04 6.48
N TYR A 295 -33.71 -8.00 7.13
CA TYR A 295 -33.95 -8.59 8.44
C TYR A 295 -34.55 -9.98 8.26
N VAL A 296 -34.04 -10.96 8.99
CA VAL A 296 -34.56 -12.33 9.05
C VAL A 296 -34.90 -12.64 10.48
N GLU A 297 -36.17 -12.94 10.74
CA GLU A 297 -36.69 -13.29 12.08
C GLU A 297 -37.24 -14.71 12.01
N ILE A 298 -36.69 -15.60 12.84
CA ILE A 298 -37.16 -16.99 12.95
C ILE A 298 -37.96 -17.16 14.24
N MET A 299 -39.16 -17.66 14.13
CA MET A 299 -40.11 -17.83 15.21
C MET A 299 -40.51 -19.32 15.31
N ASP A 300 -40.71 -19.80 16.55
CA ASP A 300 -41.39 -21.06 16.86
C ASP A 300 -42.75 -20.80 17.50
N GLU A 301 -43.39 -21.81 18.08
CA GLU A 301 -44.68 -21.70 18.77
C GLU A 301 -44.63 -20.82 20.04
N LYS A 302 -43.40 -20.56 20.57
CA LYS A 302 -43.19 -19.74 21.77
C LYS A 302 -42.86 -18.26 21.46
N GLY A 303 -42.55 -17.94 20.20
CA GLY A 303 -42.20 -16.58 19.77
C GLY A 303 -40.90 -16.51 18.98
N LEU A 304 -40.22 -15.35 19.05
CA LEU A 304 -38.95 -15.13 18.37
C LEU A 304 -37.86 -16.02 18.94
N VAL A 305 -37.21 -16.83 18.08
CA VAL A 305 -36.11 -17.71 18.42
C VAL A 305 -34.78 -17.02 18.14
N GLU A 306 -34.61 -16.48 16.94
CA GLU A 306 -33.44 -15.69 16.54
C GLU A 306 -33.82 -14.63 15.49
N CYS A 307 -32.99 -13.60 15.41
CA CYS A 307 -33.02 -12.65 14.29
C CYS A 307 -31.62 -12.32 13.80
N SER A 308 -31.52 -11.97 12.55
CA SER A 308 -30.27 -11.54 11.90
C SER A 308 -30.55 -10.41 10.90
N ARG A 309 -29.48 -9.69 10.52
CA ARG A 309 -29.54 -8.60 9.54
C ARG A 309 -28.40 -8.72 8.55
N TYR A 310 -28.70 -8.51 7.28
CA TYR A 310 -27.72 -8.50 6.18
C TYR A 310 -27.79 -7.18 5.42
N ASN A 311 -26.64 -6.65 5.04
CA ASN A 311 -26.54 -5.56 4.09
C ASN A 311 -26.72 -6.12 2.68
N VAL A 312 -27.54 -5.45 1.87
CA VAL A 312 -27.83 -5.83 0.49
C VAL A 312 -27.53 -4.66 -0.43
N GLY A 313 -26.53 -4.77 -1.26
CA GLY A 313 -26.22 -3.79 -2.31
C GLY A 313 -26.79 -4.27 -3.64
N VAL A 314 -27.77 -3.54 -4.17
CA VAL A 314 -28.36 -3.87 -5.46
C VAL A 314 -27.43 -3.41 -6.57
N ARG A 315 -26.85 -4.35 -7.29
CA ARG A 315 -25.88 -4.08 -8.35
C ARG A 315 -25.81 -5.22 -9.37
N GLU A 316 -25.31 -4.92 -10.55
CA GLU A 316 -24.90 -5.89 -11.57
C GLU A 316 -23.44 -5.67 -11.94
N PHE A 317 -22.65 -6.75 -12.01
CA PHE A 317 -21.28 -6.72 -12.53
C PHE A 317 -21.12 -7.81 -13.58
N LYS A 318 -20.78 -7.43 -14.80
CA LYS A 318 -20.63 -8.37 -15.92
C LYS A 318 -19.73 -7.82 -17.02
N LEU A 319 -19.36 -8.70 -17.95
CA LEU A 319 -18.75 -8.31 -19.21
C LEU A 319 -19.81 -7.82 -20.20
N ILE A 320 -19.61 -6.64 -20.78
CA ILE A 320 -20.37 -6.10 -21.91
C ILE A 320 -19.36 -5.80 -23.02
N ASP A 321 -19.52 -6.47 -24.16
CA ASP A 321 -18.58 -6.39 -25.29
C ASP A 321 -17.10 -6.57 -24.88
N GLY A 322 -16.84 -7.52 -23.96
CA GLY A 322 -15.49 -7.84 -23.48
C GLY A 322 -14.95 -6.86 -22.42
N ILE A 323 -15.74 -5.91 -21.96
CA ILE A 323 -15.37 -4.88 -20.98
C ILE A 323 -16.07 -5.13 -19.66
N MET A 324 -15.37 -5.06 -18.55
CA MET A 324 -15.96 -5.14 -17.21
C MET A 324 -16.80 -3.90 -16.92
N CYS A 325 -18.08 -4.13 -16.60
CA CYS A 325 -19.04 -3.08 -16.31
C CYS A 325 -19.72 -3.27 -14.96
N ILE A 326 -19.88 -2.20 -14.21
CA ILE A 326 -20.69 -2.10 -13.02
C ILE A 326 -21.94 -1.28 -13.34
N ASN A 327 -23.13 -1.84 -13.12
CA ASN A 327 -24.42 -1.19 -13.45
C ASN A 327 -24.42 -0.57 -14.86
N GLY A 328 -23.91 -1.32 -15.85
CA GLY A 328 -23.84 -0.92 -17.25
C GLY A 328 -22.74 0.10 -17.61
N LYS A 329 -21.88 0.50 -16.68
CA LYS A 329 -20.79 1.47 -16.92
C LYS A 329 -19.43 0.77 -16.84
N ARG A 330 -18.55 1.12 -17.79
CA ARG A 330 -17.15 0.63 -17.80
C ARG A 330 -16.46 1.01 -16.49
N ILE A 331 -15.98 0.02 -15.74
CA ILE A 331 -15.20 0.23 -14.53
C ILE A 331 -13.70 0.40 -14.87
N VAL A 332 -13.00 1.19 -14.06
CA VAL A 332 -11.54 1.24 -14.01
C VAL A 332 -11.12 1.08 -12.56
N PHE A 333 -10.15 0.20 -12.31
CA PHE A 333 -9.62 -0.04 -10.98
C PHE A 333 -8.46 0.92 -10.67
N HIS A 334 -8.71 1.85 -9.80
CA HIS A 334 -7.70 2.61 -9.09
C HIS A 334 -7.46 1.91 -7.76
N GLY A 335 -6.81 0.76 -7.83
CA GLY A 335 -6.74 -0.22 -6.76
C GLY A 335 -5.43 -0.25 -6.00
N VAL A 336 -5.47 -0.93 -4.86
CA VAL A 336 -4.30 -1.31 -4.06
C VAL A 336 -4.40 -2.76 -3.62
N ASN A 337 -3.27 -3.43 -3.51
CA ASN A 337 -3.13 -4.67 -2.77
C ASN A 337 -3.00 -4.35 -1.28
N ARG A 338 -3.62 -5.13 -0.39
CA ARG A 338 -3.53 -4.88 1.05
C ARG A 338 -3.38 -6.16 1.85
N HIS A 339 -2.24 -6.33 2.48
CA HIS A 339 -2.09 -7.28 3.58
C HIS A 339 -2.81 -6.80 4.84
N GLU A 340 -3.42 -7.73 5.59
CA GLU A 340 -3.86 -7.43 6.96
C GLU A 340 -2.64 -7.34 7.86
N PHE A 341 -2.20 -6.13 8.19
CA PHE A 341 -0.98 -5.93 8.94
C PHE A 341 -1.06 -4.79 9.96
N SER A 342 -0.43 -5.01 11.10
CA SER A 342 -0.20 -4.01 12.16
C SER A 342 1.25 -4.15 12.64
N ALA A 343 1.96 -3.05 12.70
CA ALA A 343 3.35 -3.02 13.19
C ALA A 343 3.51 -3.59 14.63
N LYS A 344 2.43 -3.62 15.42
CA LYS A 344 2.46 -4.08 16.81
C LYS A 344 2.00 -5.53 16.99
N THR A 345 1.08 -5.99 16.16
CA THR A 345 0.36 -7.24 16.36
C THR A 345 0.40 -8.18 15.17
N GLY A 346 1.23 -7.86 14.15
CA GLY A 346 1.31 -8.65 12.91
C GLY A 346 -0.05 -8.69 12.20
N ARG A 347 -0.55 -9.88 11.86
CA ARG A 347 -1.83 -10.05 11.18
C ARG A 347 -3.07 -10.04 12.10
N THR A 348 -2.89 -9.83 13.39
CA THR A 348 -4.00 -9.58 14.33
C THR A 348 -4.40 -8.10 14.23
N VAL A 349 -5.24 -7.78 13.25
CA VAL A 349 -5.62 -6.39 12.93
C VAL A 349 -6.97 -6.05 13.55
N SER A 350 -7.10 -4.84 14.10
CA SER A 350 -8.34 -4.37 14.70
C SER A 350 -9.33 -3.81 13.65
N TYR A 351 -10.62 -3.81 14.01
CA TYR A 351 -11.66 -3.12 13.25
C TYR A 351 -11.33 -1.63 13.01
N GLU A 352 -10.84 -0.94 14.05
CA GLU A 352 -10.53 0.49 13.97
C GLU A 352 -9.35 0.79 13.04
N ASP A 353 -8.31 -0.05 13.04
CA ASP A 353 -7.19 0.12 12.11
C ASP A 353 -7.62 -0.13 10.66
N THR A 354 -8.41 -1.17 10.43
CA THR A 354 -8.97 -1.46 9.09
C THR A 354 -9.88 -0.32 8.60
N LYS A 355 -10.71 0.22 9.48
CA LYS A 355 -11.56 1.37 9.13
C LYS A 355 -10.75 2.60 8.74
N LYS A 356 -9.63 2.87 9.45
CA LYS A 356 -8.71 3.95 9.08
C LYS A 356 -8.12 3.72 7.69
N ASP A 357 -7.69 2.49 7.39
CA ASP A 357 -7.14 2.13 6.09
C ASP A 357 -8.15 2.41 4.97
N ILE A 358 -9.39 1.93 5.13
CA ILE A 358 -10.45 2.12 4.13
C ILE A 358 -10.82 3.60 3.93
N LEU A 359 -10.93 4.36 5.01
CA LEU A 359 -11.20 5.79 4.94
C LEU A 359 -10.04 6.55 4.27
N ASN A 360 -8.79 6.17 4.55
CA ASN A 360 -7.61 6.74 3.90
C ASN A 360 -7.57 6.40 2.40
N MET A 361 -7.91 5.18 2.00
CA MET A 361 -8.06 4.81 0.59
C MET A 361 -9.07 5.71 -0.12
N LYS A 362 -10.26 5.88 0.45
CA LYS A 362 -11.30 6.77 -0.09
C LYS A 362 -10.86 8.23 -0.21
N ALA A 363 -10.15 8.75 0.79
CA ALA A 363 -9.63 10.11 0.79
C ALA A 363 -8.55 10.35 -0.28
N ASN A 364 -7.94 9.28 -0.80
CA ASN A 364 -6.90 9.31 -1.82
C ASN A 364 -7.32 8.72 -3.18
N ASN A 365 -8.63 8.74 -3.48
CA ASN A 365 -9.23 8.33 -4.76
C ASN A 365 -9.06 6.83 -5.10
N ILE A 366 -8.65 6.00 -4.15
CA ILE A 366 -8.59 4.56 -4.33
C ILE A 366 -10.02 4.01 -4.28
N ASN A 367 -10.40 3.21 -5.28
CA ASN A 367 -11.75 2.65 -5.41
C ASN A 367 -11.82 1.13 -5.28
N ALA A 368 -10.68 0.46 -5.23
CA ALA A 368 -10.61 -0.99 -5.23
C ALA A 368 -9.53 -1.54 -4.29
N LEU A 369 -9.80 -2.73 -3.76
CA LEU A 369 -8.93 -3.48 -2.86
C LEU A 369 -8.80 -4.91 -3.38
N ARG A 370 -7.58 -5.44 -3.50
CA ARG A 370 -7.33 -6.88 -3.61
C ARG A 370 -6.87 -7.41 -2.26
N THR A 371 -7.52 -8.47 -1.77
CA THR A 371 -7.21 -9.08 -0.47
C THR A 371 -5.99 -10.00 -0.58
N CYS A 372 -4.86 -9.47 -0.97
CA CYS A 372 -3.63 -10.22 -1.21
C CYS A 372 -3.14 -10.94 0.06
N HIS A 373 -2.93 -12.24 0.06
CA HIS A 373 -3.34 -13.24 -0.91
C HIS A 373 -4.17 -14.30 -0.18
N TYR A 374 -5.21 -13.83 0.52
CA TYR A 374 -6.05 -14.66 1.40
C TYR A 374 -7.36 -13.94 1.79
N PRO A 375 -8.41 -14.68 2.17
CA PRO A 375 -9.63 -14.08 2.69
C PRO A 375 -9.37 -13.28 3.97
N ASN A 376 -9.73 -11.99 3.94
CA ASN A 376 -9.54 -11.09 5.08
C ASN A 376 -10.56 -11.37 6.20
N GLN A 377 -10.46 -10.67 7.34
CA GLN A 377 -11.49 -10.70 8.36
C GLN A 377 -12.82 -10.15 7.81
N THR A 378 -13.94 -10.73 8.26
CA THR A 378 -15.27 -10.43 7.69
C THR A 378 -15.64 -8.95 7.75
N PHE A 379 -15.22 -8.23 8.80
CA PHE A 379 -15.50 -6.79 8.91
C PHE A 379 -14.80 -5.93 7.84
N VAL A 380 -13.78 -6.45 7.15
CA VAL A 380 -13.16 -5.76 6.00
C VAL A 380 -14.18 -5.59 4.89
N TYR A 381 -14.91 -6.66 4.58
CA TYR A 381 -15.96 -6.64 3.54
C TYR A 381 -17.16 -5.79 3.95
N ASP A 382 -17.59 -5.86 5.22
CA ASP A 382 -18.62 -4.97 5.76
C ASP A 382 -18.25 -3.49 5.59
N LEU A 383 -17.00 -3.13 5.86
CA LEU A 383 -16.50 -1.77 5.69
C LEU A 383 -16.41 -1.39 4.19
N CYS A 384 -15.98 -2.31 3.32
CA CYS A 384 -15.97 -2.08 1.87
C CYS A 384 -17.39 -1.91 1.31
N ASP A 385 -18.36 -2.67 1.82
CA ASP A 385 -19.79 -2.52 1.48
C ASP A 385 -20.31 -1.14 1.90
N GLU A 386 -19.99 -0.68 3.12
CA GLU A 386 -20.47 0.56 3.71
C GLU A 386 -19.82 1.81 3.10
N TYR A 387 -18.49 1.79 2.92
CA TYR A 387 -17.75 2.97 2.44
C TYR A 387 -17.54 2.99 0.93
N GLY A 388 -17.84 1.89 0.24
CA GLY A 388 -17.77 1.76 -1.21
C GLY A 388 -16.35 1.53 -1.73
N LEU A 389 -15.86 0.32 -1.65
CA LEU A 389 -14.68 -0.18 -2.37
C LEU A 389 -15.05 -1.43 -3.15
N TYR A 390 -14.58 -1.56 -4.38
CA TYR A 390 -14.64 -2.81 -5.11
C TYR A 390 -13.60 -3.77 -4.55
N VAL A 391 -13.96 -5.04 -4.41
CA VAL A 391 -13.08 -6.06 -3.83
C VAL A 391 -12.83 -7.19 -4.82
N ILE A 392 -11.56 -7.52 -5.00
CA ILE A 392 -11.12 -8.83 -5.49
C ILE A 392 -10.82 -9.66 -4.25
N ASP A 393 -11.68 -10.63 -3.95
CA ASP A 393 -11.48 -11.55 -2.83
C ASP A 393 -10.70 -12.76 -3.30
N GLU A 394 -9.62 -13.11 -2.58
CA GLU A 394 -8.64 -14.08 -3.06
C GLU A 394 -8.53 -15.29 -2.16
N VAL A 395 -8.50 -16.46 -2.78
CA VAL A 395 -8.31 -17.74 -2.10
C VAL A 395 -6.93 -17.78 -1.47
N ASN A 396 -6.85 -18.33 -0.26
CA ASN A 396 -5.58 -18.60 0.41
C ASN A 396 -4.79 -19.69 -0.32
N LEU A 397 -4.11 -19.27 -1.38
CA LEU A 397 -3.33 -20.16 -2.25
C LEU A 397 -2.16 -19.40 -2.88
N GLU A 398 -0.94 -19.76 -2.48
CA GLU A 398 0.29 -19.35 -3.11
C GLU A 398 1.36 -20.43 -2.98
N THR A 399 2.09 -20.69 -4.07
CA THR A 399 3.09 -21.77 -4.13
C THR A 399 4.37 -21.33 -4.82
N HIS A 400 4.71 -20.04 -4.72
CA HIS A 400 5.80 -19.38 -5.46
C HIS A 400 7.12 -20.15 -5.36
N GLY A 401 7.51 -20.57 -4.14
CA GLY A 401 8.74 -21.31 -3.91
C GLY A 401 8.84 -22.65 -4.64
N THR A 402 7.73 -23.26 -5.09
CA THR A 402 7.78 -24.53 -5.80
C THR A 402 8.16 -24.42 -7.27
N TRP A 403 8.11 -23.23 -7.86
CA TRP A 403 8.52 -22.96 -9.24
C TRP A 403 9.65 -21.94 -9.36
N SER A 404 10.21 -21.53 -8.22
CA SER A 404 11.44 -20.75 -8.17
C SER A 404 12.63 -21.59 -8.67
N GLU A 405 13.78 -20.96 -8.90
CA GLU A 405 15.00 -21.62 -9.38
C GLU A 405 15.54 -22.72 -8.45
N LEU A 406 15.06 -22.77 -7.19
CA LEU A 406 15.49 -23.77 -6.20
C LEU A 406 14.90 -25.16 -6.42
N PHE A 407 13.81 -25.29 -7.18
CA PHE A 407 13.13 -26.56 -7.42
C PHE A 407 13.10 -26.95 -8.90
N ASP A 408 13.12 -28.24 -9.15
CA ASP A 408 12.79 -28.79 -10.46
C ASP A 408 11.30 -28.56 -10.73
N LYS A 409 10.93 -28.24 -11.97
CA LYS A 409 9.53 -28.02 -12.42
C LYS A 409 8.61 -29.19 -12.11
N THR A 410 9.13 -30.40 -11.85
CA THR A 410 8.35 -31.56 -11.42
C THR A 410 7.73 -31.39 -10.02
N HIS A 411 8.23 -30.45 -9.22
CA HIS A 411 7.75 -30.14 -7.88
C HIS A 411 6.69 -29.05 -7.81
N ILE A 412 6.37 -28.40 -8.94
CA ILE A 412 5.30 -27.38 -9.00
C ILE A 412 3.97 -27.97 -8.47
N ILE A 413 3.31 -27.23 -7.60
CA ILE A 413 1.98 -27.50 -7.08
C ILE A 413 1.11 -26.23 -7.18
N PRO A 414 -0.24 -26.36 -7.27
CA PRO A 414 -1.01 -27.61 -7.39
C PRO A 414 -0.94 -28.28 -8.78
N ASP A 415 -0.58 -27.53 -9.85
CA ASP A 415 -0.40 -27.97 -11.24
C ASP A 415 -1.46 -29.03 -11.66
N ASP A 416 -1.03 -30.16 -12.22
CA ASP A 416 -1.89 -31.29 -12.63
C ASP A 416 -1.95 -32.41 -11.56
N LYS A 417 -1.44 -32.18 -10.33
CA LYS A 417 -1.30 -33.17 -9.24
C LYS A 417 -2.59 -33.35 -8.46
N SER A 418 -3.29 -34.46 -8.70
CA SER A 418 -4.64 -34.72 -8.18
C SER A 418 -4.74 -34.73 -6.66
N GLU A 419 -3.66 -35.03 -5.93
CA GLU A 419 -3.61 -35.05 -4.46
C GLU A 419 -3.78 -33.66 -3.82
N TRP A 420 -3.60 -32.60 -4.59
CA TRP A 420 -3.76 -31.21 -4.15
C TRP A 420 -5.12 -30.59 -4.56
N LEU A 421 -5.93 -31.28 -5.35
CA LEU A 421 -7.17 -30.71 -5.85
C LEU A 421 -8.20 -30.47 -4.73
N ASP A 422 -8.43 -31.44 -3.86
CA ASP A 422 -9.50 -31.36 -2.86
C ASP A 422 -9.23 -30.25 -1.82
N ILE A 423 -7.96 -30.07 -1.41
CA ILE A 423 -7.59 -29.03 -0.45
C ILE A 423 -7.77 -27.63 -1.03
N ILE A 424 -7.43 -27.38 -2.31
CA ILE A 424 -7.64 -26.06 -2.93
C ILE A 424 -9.13 -25.77 -3.19
N LEU A 425 -9.91 -26.82 -3.54
CA LEU A 425 -11.37 -26.67 -3.66
C LEU A 425 -12.03 -26.36 -2.32
N ASP A 426 -11.56 -26.94 -1.24
CA ASP A 426 -12.04 -26.64 0.12
C ASP A 426 -11.78 -25.19 0.51
N ARG A 427 -10.57 -24.66 0.22
CA ARG A 427 -10.20 -23.26 0.44
C ARG A 427 -11.10 -22.31 -0.36
N ALA A 428 -11.27 -22.57 -1.65
CA ALA A 428 -12.17 -21.80 -2.52
C ALA A 428 -13.61 -21.84 -2.04
N ASN A 429 -14.10 -23.02 -1.62
CA ASN A 429 -15.44 -23.17 -1.08
C ASN A 429 -15.61 -22.42 0.25
N SER A 430 -14.63 -22.47 1.13
CA SER A 430 -14.67 -21.81 2.44
C SER A 430 -14.73 -20.29 2.29
N MET A 431 -13.92 -19.71 1.40
CA MET A 431 -13.99 -18.30 1.04
C MET A 431 -15.36 -17.94 0.47
N TYR A 432 -15.78 -18.62 -0.60
CA TYR A 432 -17.04 -18.33 -1.27
C TYR A 432 -18.25 -18.39 -0.33
N GLU A 433 -18.40 -19.49 0.42
CA GLU A 433 -19.56 -19.67 1.29
C GLU A 433 -19.63 -18.59 2.37
N ARG A 434 -18.49 -18.21 2.95
CA ARG A 434 -18.40 -17.17 3.96
C ARG A 434 -18.78 -15.78 3.41
N ASP A 435 -18.29 -15.44 2.21
CA ASP A 435 -18.26 -14.04 1.73
C ASP A 435 -19.25 -13.76 0.60
N LYS A 436 -19.99 -14.76 0.11
CA LYS A 436 -20.90 -14.70 -1.06
C LYS A 436 -21.94 -13.60 -1.06
N ASN A 437 -22.27 -13.02 0.11
CA ASN A 437 -23.35 -12.03 0.24
C ASN A 437 -22.86 -10.58 0.21
N HIS A 438 -21.53 -10.33 0.15
CA HIS A 438 -20.97 -8.98 0.14
C HIS A 438 -21.09 -8.33 -1.25
N PRO A 439 -21.78 -7.18 -1.40
CA PRO A 439 -21.90 -6.50 -2.70
C PRO A 439 -20.58 -5.89 -3.18
N SER A 440 -19.64 -5.57 -2.27
CA SER A 440 -18.33 -5.04 -2.62
C SER A 440 -17.46 -6.04 -3.39
N ILE A 441 -17.60 -7.34 -3.12
CA ILE A 441 -16.90 -8.38 -3.85
C ILE A 441 -17.49 -8.50 -5.26
N ILE A 442 -16.68 -8.23 -6.28
CA ILE A 442 -17.11 -8.29 -7.69
C ILE A 442 -16.31 -9.30 -8.50
N ILE A 443 -15.18 -9.76 -7.98
CA ILE A 443 -14.29 -10.74 -8.61
C ILE A 443 -13.83 -11.73 -7.54
N TRP A 444 -13.86 -13.01 -7.87
CA TRP A 444 -13.23 -14.09 -7.12
C TRP A 444 -11.87 -14.40 -7.73
N SER A 445 -10.80 -14.31 -6.95
CA SER A 445 -9.46 -14.70 -7.38
C SER A 445 -9.09 -16.07 -6.85
N LEU A 446 -8.51 -16.91 -7.72
CA LEU A 446 -8.19 -18.30 -7.41
C LEU A 446 -6.91 -18.47 -6.58
N GLY A 447 -6.18 -17.40 -6.35
CA GLY A 447 -4.92 -17.37 -5.62
C GLY A 447 -3.89 -16.53 -6.32
N ASN A 448 -2.66 -16.61 -5.83
CA ASN A 448 -1.50 -15.87 -6.28
C ASN A 448 -0.38 -16.84 -6.64
N GLU A 449 0.49 -16.46 -7.56
CA GLU A 449 1.79 -17.04 -7.92
C GLU A 449 1.91 -18.57 -7.74
N SER A 450 0.90 -19.30 -8.26
CA SER A 450 0.82 -20.76 -8.20
C SER A 450 0.99 -21.41 -9.58
N TYR A 451 1.75 -20.75 -10.45
CA TYR A 451 2.10 -21.14 -11.81
C TYR A 451 0.86 -21.31 -12.72
N GLY A 452 0.22 -22.49 -12.72
CA GLY A 452 -0.94 -22.81 -13.54
C GLY A 452 -1.39 -24.26 -13.35
N GLY A 453 -1.96 -24.85 -14.41
CA GLY A 453 -2.28 -26.27 -14.44
C GLY A 453 -3.76 -26.60 -14.35
N LYS A 454 -4.04 -27.90 -14.42
CA LYS A 454 -5.40 -28.45 -14.45
C LYS A 454 -6.18 -28.19 -13.17
N ASN A 455 -5.52 -28.22 -12.03
CA ASN A 455 -6.20 -28.05 -10.72
C ASN A 455 -6.79 -26.65 -10.58
N LEU A 456 -6.09 -25.59 -11.01
CA LEU A 456 -6.62 -24.23 -11.02
C LEU A 456 -7.78 -24.09 -12.03
N TYR A 457 -7.71 -24.77 -13.16
CA TYR A 457 -8.83 -24.81 -14.12
C TYR A 457 -10.07 -25.50 -13.53
N GLU A 458 -9.92 -26.64 -12.84
CA GLU A 458 -11.04 -27.31 -12.17
C GLU A 458 -11.62 -26.44 -11.03
N MET A 459 -10.77 -25.71 -10.30
CA MET A 459 -11.18 -24.75 -9.28
C MET A 459 -11.97 -23.58 -9.88
N SER A 460 -11.54 -23.04 -11.02
CA SER A 460 -12.31 -22.03 -11.77
C SER A 460 -13.70 -22.54 -12.15
N LYS A 461 -13.79 -23.75 -12.70
CA LYS A 461 -15.08 -24.37 -13.04
C LYS A 461 -15.97 -24.54 -11.82
N PHE A 462 -15.40 -24.97 -10.70
CA PHE A 462 -16.12 -25.10 -9.44
C PHE A 462 -16.69 -23.76 -8.99
N MET A 463 -15.89 -22.68 -9.00
CA MET A 463 -16.32 -21.35 -8.62
C MET A 463 -17.40 -20.80 -9.56
N LYS A 464 -17.26 -20.98 -10.88
CA LYS A 464 -18.27 -20.58 -11.88
C LYS A 464 -19.61 -21.33 -11.73
N GLN A 465 -19.59 -22.55 -11.20
CA GLN A 465 -20.82 -23.28 -10.86
C GLN A 465 -21.50 -22.75 -9.58
N LYS A 466 -20.73 -22.26 -8.62
CA LYS A 466 -21.23 -21.67 -7.37
C LYS A 466 -21.81 -20.28 -7.58
N ASP A 467 -21.16 -19.47 -8.42
CA ASP A 467 -21.50 -18.06 -8.61
C ASP A 467 -21.33 -17.61 -10.08
N THR A 468 -22.43 -17.21 -10.66
CA THR A 468 -22.50 -16.65 -12.02
C THR A 468 -22.60 -15.11 -12.03
N SER A 469 -22.64 -14.49 -10.87
CA SER A 469 -22.80 -13.03 -10.70
C SER A 469 -21.50 -12.26 -10.54
N ARG A 470 -20.36 -12.97 -10.51
CA ARG A 470 -19.02 -12.42 -10.38
C ARG A 470 -18.07 -13.09 -11.37
N LEU A 471 -17.00 -12.37 -11.74
CA LEU A 471 -15.97 -12.91 -12.63
C LEU A 471 -14.93 -13.71 -11.82
N ILE A 472 -14.24 -14.59 -12.52
CA ILE A 472 -13.11 -15.36 -11.98
C ILE A 472 -11.80 -14.74 -12.50
N HIS A 473 -10.87 -14.53 -11.59
CA HIS A 473 -9.53 -14.00 -11.82
C HIS A 473 -8.45 -15.02 -11.46
N TYR A 474 -7.41 -15.08 -12.26
CA TYR A 474 -6.14 -15.71 -11.94
C TYR A 474 -5.03 -15.13 -12.84
N GLU A 475 -3.92 -14.69 -12.25
CA GLU A 475 -2.84 -14.00 -12.97
C GLU A 475 -1.85 -14.96 -13.67
N GLY A 476 -1.62 -16.16 -13.10
CA GLY A 476 -0.61 -17.11 -13.58
C GLY A 476 -0.87 -17.73 -14.96
N LEU A 477 -1.87 -17.26 -15.69
CA LEU A 477 -2.14 -17.71 -17.08
C LEU A 477 -0.94 -17.46 -18.01
N SER A 478 -0.12 -16.45 -17.73
CA SER A 478 1.08 -16.12 -18.47
C SER A 478 2.10 -17.28 -18.45
N HIS A 479 2.15 -18.05 -17.38
CA HIS A 479 3.06 -19.18 -17.19
C HIS A 479 2.56 -20.47 -17.83
N ASP A 480 1.21 -20.66 -17.86
CA ASP A 480 0.60 -21.88 -18.44
C ASP A 480 -0.68 -21.57 -19.21
N ARG A 481 -0.58 -21.40 -20.51
CA ARG A 481 -1.70 -21.10 -21.41
C ARG A 481 -2.51 -22.33 -21.84
N ARG A 482 -2.24 -23.52 -21.31
CA ARG A 482 -3.01 -24.75 -21.64
C ARG A 482 -4.50 -24.59 -21.26
N TYR A 483 -4.80 -23.81 -20.22
CA TYR A 483 -6.13 -23.59 -19.67
C TYR A 483 -6.49 -22.11 -19.62
N ASN A 484 -6.53 -21.46 -20.78
CA ASN A 484 -6.75 -20.00 -20.85
C ASN A 484 -8.12 -19.56 -20.30
N GLU A 485 -9.10 -20.46 -20.23
CA GLU A 485 -10.44 -20.23 -19.66
C GLU A 485 -10.46 -20.24 -18.13
N THR A 486 -9.35 -20.49 -17.45
CA THR A 486 -9.24 -20.43 -15.98
C THR A 486 -9.61 -19.05 -15.45
N SER A 487 -9.22 -17.98 -16.12
CA SER A 487 -9.60 -16.60 -15.78
C SER A 487 -10.46 -15.97 -16.84
N ASP A 488 -11.46 -15.18 -16.43
CA ASP A 488 -12.28 -14.36 -17.32
C ASP A 488 -11.58 -13.08 -17.76
N ILE A 489 -10.47 -12.73 -17.10
CA ILE A 489 -9.71 -11.50 -17.22
C ILE A 489 -8.27 -11.85 -17.60
N GLU A 490 -7.66 -11.09 -18.50
CA GLU A 490 -6.21 -11.11 -18.64
C GLU A 490 -5.62 -10.28 -17.50
N SER A 491 -4.76 -10.87 -16.72
CA SER A 491 -4.12 -10.24 -15.59
C SER A 491 -2.62 -10.49 -15.62
N GLN A 492 -1.85 -9.46 -15.36
CA GLN A 492 -0.39 -9.54 -15.33
C GLN A 492 0.14 -8.78 -14.11
N MET A 493 1.39 -9.06 -13.75
CA MET A 493 2.12 -8.39 -12.67
C MET A 493 3.30 -7.62 -13.24
N TYR A 494 3.50 -6.39 -12.77
CA TYR A 494 4.67 -5.54 -13.04
C TYR A 494 5.06 -5.38 -14.52
N THR A 495 4.13 -5.66 -15.43
CA THR A 495 4.35 -5.46 -16.87
C THR A 495 4.46 -3.96 -17.16
N PHE A 496 5.53 -3.55 -17.81
CA PHE A 496 5.80 -2.16 -18.11
C PHE A 496 4.70 -1.56 -19.01
N ALA A 497 4.38 -0.29 -18.80
CA ALA A 497 3.31 0.38 -19.54
C ALA A 497 3.44 0.24 -21.07
N VAL A 498 4.67 0.24 -21.59
CA VAL A 498 4.94 0.04 -23.03
C VAL A 498 4.62 -1.38 -23.49
N ASP A 499 4.85 -2.38 -22.68
CA ASP A 499 4.56 -3.78 -22.99
C ASP A 499 3.07 -4.09 -22.81
N VAL A 500 2.40 -3.47 -21.83
CA VAL A 500 0.93 -3.48 -21.73
C VAL A 500 0.31 -2.91 -23.00
N GLU A 501 0.80 -1.76 -23.47
CA GLU A 501 0.32 -1.15 -24.70
C GLU A 501 0.52 -2.06 -25.92
N LYS A 502 1.65 -2.74 -25.99
CA LYS A 502 1.94 -3.72 -27.05
C LYS A 502 0.96 -4.89 -26.98
N TYR A 503 0.76 -5.48 -25.80
CA TYR A 503 -0.18 -6.59 -25.60
C TYR A 503 -1.59 -6.20 -26.05
N LEU A 504 -2.09 -5.03 -25.63
CA LEU A 504 -3.44 -4.55 -25.96
C LEU A 504 -3.66 -4.29 -27.45
N LYS A 505 -2.60 -4.03 -28.23
CA LYS A 505 -2.68 -3.92 -29.71
C LYS A 505 -2.82 -5.27 -30.38
N GLU A 506 -2.28 -6.31 -29.79
CA GLU A 506 -2.22 -7.67 -30.35
C GLU A 506 -3.38 -8.56 -29.87
N HIS A 507 -3.94 -8.31 -28.68
CA HIS A 507 -4.95 -9.12 -28.03
C HIS A 507 -6.15 -8.27 -27.60
N GLN A 508 -7.36 -8.70 -27.97
CA GLN A 508 -8.62 -7.99 -27.72
C GLN A 508 -9.75 -8.91 -27.26
N ASP A 509 -9.41 -10.07 -26.72
CA ASP A 509 -10.36 -11.12 -26.36
C ASP A 509 -10.83 -11.05 -24.90
N LYS A 510 -10.04 -10.43 -24.01
CA LYS A 510 -10.36 -10.29 -22.61
C LYS A 510 -10.10 -8.86 -22.10
N PRO A 511 -10.82 -8.40 -21.06
CA PRO A 511 -10.44 -7.21 -20.33
C PRO A 511 -9.08 -7.43 -19.65
N PHE A 512 -8.31 -6.37 -19.52
CA PHE A 512 -6.94 -6.42 -18.99
C PHE A 512 -6.82 -5.61 -17.71
N ILE A 513 -6.20 -6.19 -16.68
CA ILE A 513 -5.80 -5.49 -15.46
C ILE A 513 -4.35 -5.83 -15.11
N LEU A 514 -3.71 -4.95 -14.33
CA LEU A 514 -2.49 -5.28 -13.59
C LEU A 514 -2.90 -5.59 -12.14
N CYS A 515 -2.93 -6.87 -11.76
CA CYS A 515 -3.28 -7.21 -10.38
C CYS A 515 -2.21 -6.78 -9.38
N GLU A 516 -0.98 -6.55 -9.89
CA GLU A 516 0.11 -5.91 -9.17
C GLU A 516 0.92 -5.03 -10.13
N TYR A 517 1.21 -3.80 -9.72
CA TYR A 517 2.06 -2.88 -10.47
C TYR A 517 2.60 -1.77 -9.57
N ALA A 518 3.53 -0.97 -10.08
CA ALA A 518 4.09 0.19 -9.40
C ALA A 518 4.59 -0.17 -7.99
N HIS A 519 5.52 -1.15 -7.93
CA HIS A 519 6.08 -1.66 -6.67
C HIS A 519 6.63 -0.52 -5.80
N SER A 520 6.00 -0.32 -4.63
CA SER A 520 6.14 0.90 -3.85
C SER A 520 7.21 0.82 -2.76
N MET A 521 8.25 0.03 -2.97
CA MET A 521 9.32 -0.16 -1.99
C MET A 521 10.17 1.10 -1.81
N GLY A 522 10.26 1.59 -0.57
CA GLY A 522 11.02 2.79 -0.24
C GLY A 522 10.60 4.02 -1.05
N ASN A 523 11.56 4.78 -1.57
CA ASN A 523 11.33 5.95 -2.42
C ASN A 523 11.11 5.52 -3.88
N SER A 524 9.87 5.39 -4.29
CA SER A 524 9.42 4.72 -5.51
C SER A 524 8.21 5.41 -6.15
N ASN A 525 7.44 4.67 -7.01
CA ASN A 525 6.28 5.14 -7.78
C ASN A 525 6.58 6.22 -8.82
N GLY A 526 7.79 6.25 -9.37
CA GLY A 526 8.09 7.05 -10.54
C GLY A 526 7.29 6.58 -11.77
N ALA A 527 6.89 7.52 -12.61
CA ALA A 527 6.18 7.28 -13.87
C ALA A 527 4.80 6.60 -13.77
N LEU A 528 4.15 6.57 -12.59
CA LEU A 528 2.81 6.01 -12.38
C LEU A 528 1.79 6.52 -13.41
N PHE A 529 1.85 7.80 -13.78
CA PHE A 529 0.94 8.42 -14.74
C PHE A 529 0.91 7.72 -16.11
N LYS A 530 1.97 7.01 -16.51
CA LYS A 530 2.02 6.29 -17.81
C LYS A 530 0.98 5.16 -17.87
N TYR A 531 0.74 4.49 -16.77
CA TYR A 531 -0.31 3.47 -16.68
C TYR A 531 -1.70 4.08 -16.72
N ILE A 532 -1.89 5.24 -16.08
CA ILE A 532 -3.16 5.98 -16.12
C ILE A 532 -3.49 6.50 -17.52
N ASP A 533 -2.48 6.89 -18.29
CA ASP A 533 -2.67 7.30 -19.68
C ASP A 533 -3.19 6.14 -20.57
N LEU A 534 -2.85 4.90 -20.26
CA LEU A 534 -3.37 3.72 -20.97
C LEU A 534 -4.87 3.52 -20.76
N GLU A 535 -5.42 3.85 -19.59
CA GLU A 535 -6.85 3.75 -19.28
C GLU A 535 -7.72 4.60 -20.21
N LYS A 536 -7.19 5.77 -20.60
CA LYS A 536 -7.84 6.71 -21.52
C LYS A 536 -7.71 6.28 -22.98
N LYS A 537 -6.65 5.54 -23.30
CA LYS A 537 -6.29 5.16 -24.66
C LYS A 537 -6.90 3.83 -25.10
N TYR A 538 -7.02 2.87 -24.17
CA TYR A 538 -7.46 1.51 -24.44
C TYR A 538 -8.65 1.12 -23.54
N SER A 539 -9.81 0.84 -24.14
CA SER A 539 -11.00 0.46 -23.40
C SER A 539 -10.87 -0.85 -22.63
N LEU A 540 -10.07 -1.79 -23.14
CA LEU A 540 -9.79 -3.07 -22.49
C LEU A 540 -8.85 -2.96 -21.29
N TYR A 541 -8.00 -1.92 -21.21
CA TYR A 541 -7.18 -1.69 -20.04
C TYR A 541 -8.03 -1.04 -18.96
N GLN A 542 -8.29 -1.78 -17.89
CA GLN A 542 -9.21 -1.35 -16.84
C GLN A 542 -8.52 -1.12 -15.49
N GLY A 543 -7.28 -0.60 -15.56
CA GLY A 543 -6.51 -0.19 -14.38
C GLY A 543 -5.74 -1.31 -13.71
N GLY A 544 -5.46 -1.15 -12.42
CA GLY A 544 -4.64 -2.10 -11.66
C GLY A 544 -4.62 -1.83 -10.16
N PHE A 545 -3.79 -2.62 -9.47
CA PHE A 545 -3.66 -2.60 -8.01
C PHE A 545 -2.19 -2.37 -7.63
N ILE A 546 -1.89 -1.23 -7.02
CA ILE A 546 -0.52 -0.91 -6.56
C ILE A 546 -0.06 -1.95 -5.53
N TRP A 547 1.16 -2.43 -5.65
CA TRP A 547 1.83 -3.22 -4.63
C TRP A 547 2.71 -2.33 -3.74
N ASP A 548 2.46 -2.16 -2.42
CA ASP A 548 1.20 -2.48 -1.77
C ASP A 548 0.72 -1.28 -0.91
N TYR A 549 -0.26 -1.50 -0.05
CA TYR A 549 -0.88 -0.43 0.71
C TYR A 549 -0.03 0.00 1.91
N ILE A 550 0.54 -0.94 2.71
CA ILE A 550 1.16 -0.63 4.00
C ILE A 550 2.48 -1.37 4.23
N ASP A 551 3.51 -0.65 4.66
CA ASP A 551 4.77 -1.25 5.08
C ASP A 551 4.56 -2.30 6.18
N GLN A 552 5.12 -3.50 6.00
CA GLN A 552 5.04 -4.60 6.95
C GLN A 552 6.22 -4.62 7.94
N ALA A 553 6.57 -3.47 8.54
CA ALA A 553 7.60 -3.40 9.57
C ALA A 553 7.02 -3.68 10.97
N LEU A 554 7.77 -4.38 11.81
CA LEU A 554 7.37 -4.75 13.16
C LEU A 554 8.01 -3.85 14.22
N TYR A 555 7.24 -3.42 15.21
CA TYR A 555 7.78 -2.76 16.39
C TYR A 555 8.47 -3.77 17.31
N HIS A 556 9.76 -3.57 17.56
CA HIS A 556 10.54 -4.33 18.53
C HIS A 556 11.52 -3.40 19.25
N ASP A 557 11.54 -3.43 20.57
CA ASP A 557 12.40 -2.60 21.44
C ASP A 557 12.41 -1.09 21.08
N GLY A 558 11.22 -0.58 20.72
CA GLY A 558 11.02 0.84 20.41
C GLY A 558 11.45 1.26 19.00
N LYS A 559 11.78 0.31 18.14
CA LYS A 559 12.18 0.53 16.75
C LYS A 559 11.23 -0.19 15.78
N LEU A 560 11.18 0.30 14.55
CA LEU A 560 10.64 -0.45 13.42
C LEU A 560 11.74 -1.36 12.87
N CYS A 561 11.43 -2.64 12.82
CA CYS A 561 12.31 -3.71 12.36
C CYS A 561 11.76 -4.33 11.07
N TYR A 562 12.66 -4.74 10.20
CA TYR A 562 12.35 -5.48 8.99
C TYR A 562 12.97 -6.90 9.03
N GLY A 563 12.84 -7.68 7.97
CA GLY A 563 13.39 -9.03 7.91
C GLY A 563 14.90 -9.09 8.20
N GLY A 564 15.32 -10.09 8.97
CA GLY A 564 16.71 -10.27 9.40
C GLY A 564 17.04 -9.64 10.76
N ASP A 565 16.26 -8.65 11.22
CA ASP A 565 16.51 -7.94 12.49
C ASP A 565 16.30 -8.83 13.74
N PHE A 566 15.49 -9.87 13.61
CA PHE A 566 15.27 -10.86 14.67
C PHE A 566 16.31 -11.98 14.66
N GLY A 567 17.31 -11.89 13.76
CA GLY A 567 18.35 -12.91 13.59
C GLY A 567 17.82 -14.22 13.01
N GLU A 568 16.73 -14.17 12.26
CA GLU A 568 16.18 -15.28 11.50
C GLU A 568 16.94 -15.46 10.18
N ARG A 569 16.91 -16.69 9.64
CA ARG A 569 17.41 -17.07 8.32
C ARG A 569 16.60 -18.27 7.81
N PRO A 570 16.20 -18.27 6.51
CA PRO A 570 16.43 -17.24 5.50
C PRO A 570 15.69 -15.92 5.78
N SER A 571 15.99 -14.82 5.04
CA SER A 571 15.32 -13.55 5.15
C SER A 571 15.51 -12.72 3.88
N ASP A 572 14.44 -12.04 3.44
CA ASP A 572 14.44 -11.08 2.32
C ASP A 572 14.45 -9.63 2.80
N TYR A 573 14.90 -9.40 4.04
CA TYR A 573 15.24 -8.11 4.64
C TYR A 573 14.12 -7.06 4.53
N ASP A 574 14.44 -5.89 3.97
CA ASP A 574 13.55 -4.73 3.88
C ASP A 574 12.53 -4.81 2.70
N PHE A 575 12.46 -5.94 1.98
CA PHE A 575 11.41 -6.19 0.99
C PHE A 575 9.99 -6.17 1.59
N CYS A 576 9.85 -6.27 2.90
CA CYS A 576 8.59 -6.07 3.60
C CYS A 576 8.11 -4.59 3.64
N GLY A 577 8.93 -3.64 3.16
CA GLY A 577 8.67 -2.20 3.20
C GLY A 577 8.25 -1.61 1.86
N ASN A 578 7.11 -2.02 1.32
CA ASN A 578 6.63 -1.64 -0.01
C ASN A 578 5.28 -0.89 0.00
N GLY A 579 4.91 -0.31 1.14
CA GLY A 579 3.66 0.42 1.32
C GLY A 579 3.65 1.83 0.72
N ILE A 580 2.49 2.25 0.18
CA ILE A 580 2.19 3.68 -0.06
C ILE A 580 1.81 4.40 1.24
N VAL A 581 1.68 3.65 2.32
CA VAL A 581 1.45 4.08 3.70
C VAL A 581 2.53 3.45 4.58
N PHE A 582 3.09 4.21 5.51
CA PHE A 582 4.05 3.68 6.49
C PHE A 582 3.40 2.69 7.46
N ALA A 583 4.21 1.88 8.12
CA ALA A 583 3.74 0.87 9.09
C ALA A 583 2.91 1.44 10.26
N ASP A 584 3.04 2.74 10.56
CA ASP A 584 2.24 3.48 11.56
C ASP A 584 0.94 4.05 11.00
N ARG A 585 0.61 3.80 9.72
CA ARG A 585 -0.55 4.29 8.98
C ARG A 585 -0.52 5.77 8.59
N THR A 586 0.61 6.44 8.68
CA THR A 586 0.80 7.75 8.06
C THR A 586 1.09 7.60 6.57
N ASN A 587 0.60 8.54 5.76
CA ASN A 587 0.85 8.50 4.31
C ASN A 587 2.33 8.74 4.01
N THR A 588 2.87 7.97 3.07
CA THR A 588 4.19 8.28 2.50
C THR A 588 4.06 9.45 1.51
N PRO A 589 5.15 10.13 1.15
CA PRO A 589 5.14 11.17 0.12
C PRO A 589 4.62 10.68 -1.26
N LYS A 590 4.70 9.38 -1.54
CA LYS A 590 4.15 8.73 -2.75
C LYS A 590 2.64 8.93 -2.90
N MET A 591 1.93 9.03 -1.77
CA MET A 591 0.47 9.19 -1.77
C MET A 591 0.02 10.47 -2.48
N GLN A 592 0.82 11.53 -2.50
CA GLN A 592 0.53 12.74 -3.28
C GLN A 592 0.40 12.44 -4.77
N GLU A 593 1.29 11.63 -5.32
CA GLU A 593 1.26 11.21 -6.72
C GLU A 593 0.10 10.25 -6.98
N VAL A 594 -0.10 9.25 -6.12
CA VAL A 594 -1.21 8.28 -6.22
C VAL A 594 -2.54 9.02 -6.24
N LYS A 595 -2.77 9.93 -5.30
CA LYS A 595 -4.01 10.73 -5.23
C LYS A 595 -4.28 11.53 -6.50
N TYR A 596 -3.24 12.14 -7.08
CA TYR A 596 -3.35 12.88 -8.32
C TYR A 596 -3.64 11.95 -9.51
N CYS A 597 -2.88 10.89 -9.64
CA CYS A 597 -3.04 9.92 -10.74
C CYS A 597 -4.43 9.26 -10.73
N TYR A 598 -4.98 8.99 -9.54
CA TYR A 598 -6.28 8.32 -9.35
C TYR A 598 -7.48 9.28 -9.29
N GLN A 599 -7.31 10.57 -9.62
CA GLN A 599 -8.42 11.52 -9.62
C GLN A 599 -9.43 11.25 -10.74
N TYR A 600 -10.72 11.49 -10.44
CA TYR A 600 -11.84 11.25 -11.34
C TYR A 600 -12.23 12.46 -12.17
N VAL A 601 -11.51 13.56 -12.07
CA VAL A 601 -11.82 14.77 -12.84
C VAL A 601 -10.55 15.28 -13.48
N ASP A 602 -10.60 15.43 -14.80
CA ASP A 602 -9.51 16.04 -15.56
C ASP A 602 -9.81 17.53 -15.77
N PHE A 603 -8.79 18.36 -15.60
CA PHE A 603 -8.84 19.78 -15.89
C PHE A 603 -7.83 20.13 -16.99
N ARG A 604 -8.29 20.92 -17.99
CA ARG A 604 -7.41 21.62 -18.89
C ARG A 604 -7.67 23.11 -18.74
N ILE A 605 -6.65 23.85 -18.31
CA ILE A 605 -6.73 25.28 -18.01
C ILE A 605 -6.12 26.04 -19.19
N ASP A 606 -6.95 26.84 -19.88
CA ASP A 606 -6.55 27.76 -20.93
C ASP A 606 -6.64 29.21 -20.40
N GLU A 607 -6.18 30.21 -21.20
CA GLU A 607 -6.18 31.61 -20.78
C GLU A 607 -7.59 32.15 -20.43
N ASP A 608 -8.60 31.76 -21.19
CA ASP A 608 -9.97 32.28 -21.06
C ASP A 608 -10.94 31.27 -20.46
N VAL A 609 -10.64 29.98 -20.52
CA VAL A 609 -11.57 28.93 -20.14
C VAL A 609 -10.88 27.79 -19.43
N ILE A 610 -11.65 27.06 -18.64
CA ILE A 610 -11.25 25.83 -17.97
C ILE A 610 -12.18 24.73 -18.45
N HIS A 611 -11.63 23.71 -19.08
CA HIS A 611 -12.33 22.50 -19.47
C HIS A 611 -12.31 21.52 -18.28
N ILE A 612 -13.46 20.97 -17.96
CA ILE A 612 -13.65 20.02 -16.84
C ILE A 612 -14.28 18.77 -17.43
N SER A 613 -13.63 17.63 -17.28
CA SER A 613 -14.16 16.33 -17.66
C SER A 613 -14.44 15.49 -16.43
N ASN A 614 -15.71 15.11 -16.25
CA ASN A 614 -16.15 14.28 -15.14
C ASN A 614 -16.07 12.80 -15.53
N ASN A 615 -15.10 12.06 -14.98
CA ASN A 615 -14.90 10.64 -15.21
C ASN A 615 -15.59 9.75 -14.15
N TYR A 616 -16.30 10.34 -13.18
CA TYR A 616 -17.16 9.58 -12.28
C TYR A 616 -18.24 8.86 -13.07
N LEU A 617 -18.56 7.62 -12.64
CA LEU A 617 -19.60 6.81 -13.28
C LEU A 617 -21.02 7.22 -12.84
N PHE A 618 -21.17 7.65 -11.58
CA PHE A 618 -22.47 7.88 -10.93
C PHE A 618 -22.56 9.20 -10.15
N THR A 619 -21.48 9.98 -10.08
CA THR A 619 -21.40 11.18 -9.23
C THR A 619 -21.41 12.45 -10.07
N ASP A 620 -22.37 13.33 -9.82
CA ASP A 620 -22.47 14.67 -10.40
C ASP A 620 -21.51 15.62 -9.68
N LEU A 621 -20.84 16.52 -10.41
CA LEU A 621 -19.92 17.49 -9.81
C LEU A 621 -20.61 18.58 -9.01
N ASN A 622 -21.95 18.73 -9.10
CA ASN A 622 -22.70 19.65 -8.25
C ASN A 622 -22.64 19.28 -6.74
N GLU A 623 -22.19 18.07 -6.41
CA GLU A 623 -21.93 17.64 -5.03
C GLU A 623 -20.63 18.23 -4.46
N TYR A 624 -19.82 18.88 -5.29
CA TYR A 624 -18.52 19.44 -4.96
C TYR A 624 -18.47 20.95 -5.15
N GLN A 625 -17.44 21.55 -4.61
CA GLN A 625 -17.06 22.94 -4.85
C GLN A 625 -15.84 23.00 -5.76
N LEU A 626 -15.92 23.76 -6.83
CA LEU A 626 -14.80 24.13 -7.67
C LEU A 626 -14.18 25.41 -7.09
N GLN A 627 -12.97 25.29 -6.51
CA GLN A 627 -12.16 26.43 -6.10
C GLN A 627 -11.08 26.69 -7.13
N MET A 628 -10.91 27.95 -7.53
CA MET A 628 -9.88 28.41 -8.44
C MET A 628 -9.06 29.48 -7.73
N ASP A 629 -7.74 29.34 -7.73
CA ASP A 629 -6.82 30.28 -7.12
C ASP A 629 -5.83 30.78 -8.17
N MET A 630 -5.68 32.10 -8.26
CA MET A 630 -4.62 32.74 -9.00
C MET A 630 -3.44 33.04 -8.07
N LEU A 631 -2.29 32.53 -8.42
CA LEU A 631 -1.04 32.77 -7.72
C LEU A 631 -0.15 33.71 -8.52
N CYS A 632 0.54 34.64 -7.84
CA CYS A 632 1.64 35.41 -8.42
C CYS A 632 2.88 35.30 -7.52
N ASN A 633 4.00 34.87 -8.07
CA ASN A 633 5.23 34.55 -7.35
C ASN A 633 4.95 33.67 -6.11
N GLY A 634 4.09 32.66 -6.29
CA GLY A 634 3.72 31.67 -5.26
C GLY A 634 2.76 32.17 -4.17
N ASN A 635 2.26 33.41 -4.23
CA ASN A 635 1.24 33.91 -3.30
C ASN A 635 -0.13 33.91 -3.97
N VAL A 636 -1.15 33.39 -3.30
CA VAL A 636 -2.53 33.50 -3.76
C VAL A 636 -2.95 34.96 -3.72
N VAL A 637 -3.26 35.53 -4.89
CA VAL A 637 -3.67 36.95 -5.05
C VAL A 637 -5.17 37.11 -5.28
N GLN A 638 -5.79 36.08 -5.86
CA GLN A 638 -7.24 36.03 -6.07
C GLN A 638 -7.74 34.59 -5.90
N SER A 639 -8.97 34.43 -5.42
CA SER A 639 -9.61 33.15 -5.26
C SER A 639 -11.10 33.27 -5.65
N LYS A 640 -11.62 32.27 -6.31
CA LYS A 640 -13.04 32.14 -6.68
C LYS A 640 -13.52 30.73 -6.40
N THR A 641 -14.71 30.61 -5.81
CA THR A 641 -15.36 29.30 -5.57
C THR A 641 -16.73 29.31 -6.23
N MET A 642 -17.11 28.19 -6.85
CA MET A 642 -18.42 27.99 -7.47
C MET A 642 -18.83 26.53 -7.45
N THR A 643 -20.09 26.25 -7.67
CA THR A 643 -20.59 24.89 -7.99
C THR A 643 -20.59 24.70 -9.49
N VAL A 644 -20.36 23.49 -9.94
CA VAL A 644 -20.38 23.14 -11.37
C VAL A 644 -21.37 21.99 -11.57
N ASP A 645 -22.31 22.17 -12.46
CA ASP A 645 -23.25 21.12 -12.90
C ASP A 645 -22.58 20.38 -14.08
N CYS A 646 -21.99 19.24 -13.78
CA CYS A 646 -21.39 18.36 -14.77
C CYS A 646 -21.75 16.91 -14.45
N LYS A 647 -22.62 16.35 -15.28
CA LYS A 647 -23.12 14.97 -15.10
C LYS A 647 -22.01 13.94 -15.20
N PRO A 648 -22.20 12.74 -14.64
CA PRO A 648 -21.29 11.62 -14.81
C PRO A 648 -20.96 11.39 -16.29
N LEU A 649 -19.66 11.13 -16.58
CA LEU A 649 -19.13 10.89 -17.93
C LEU A 649 -19.37 12.04 -18.94
N ALA A 650 -19.58 13.28 -18.46
CA ALA A 650 -19.76 14.46 -19.27
C ALA A 650 -18.60 15.45 -19.12
N SER A 651 -18.59 16.46 -19.96
CA SER A 651 -17.62 17.57 -19.88
C SER A 651 -18.34 18.90 -19.92
N VAL A 652 -17.77 19.88 -19.25
CA VAL A 652 -18.27 21.26 -19.23
C VAL A 652 -17.11 22.24 -19.38
N VAL A 653 -17.40 23.43 -19.88
CA VAL A 653 -16.44 24.53 -19.98
C VAL A 653 -16.92 25.67 -19.11
N VAL A 654 -16.06 26.15 -18.22
CA VAL A 654 -16.30 27.31 -17.37
C VAL A 654 -15.35 28.45 -17.73
N GLU A 655 -15.74 29.69 -17.50
CA GLU A 655 -14.87 30.84 -17.71
C GLU A 655 -13.68 30.81 -16.71
N ASN A 656 -12.47 31.06 -17.21
CA ASN A 656 -11.33 31.36 -16.34
C ASN A 656 -11.50 32.80 -15.82
N PRO A 657 -11.78 32.99 -14.52
CA PRO A 657 -12.12 34.31 -13.99
C PRO A 657 -10.93 35.26 -13.89
N PHE A 658 -9.72 34.74 -14.14
CA PHE A 658 -8.48 35.48 -13.89
C PHE A 658 -7.89 36.00 -15.22
N LYS A 659 -7.48 37.28 -15.23
CA LYS A 659 -6.76 37.89 -16.34
C LYS A 659 -5.35 38.24 -15.91
N ILE A 660 -4.37 37.70 -16.60
CA ILE A 660 -2.97 37.96 -16.31
C ILE A 660 -2.52 39.22 -17.05
N ASN A 661 -2.50 40.33 -16.32
CA ASN A 661 -2.14 41.63 -16.87
C ASN A 661 -0.65 41.96 -16.72
N ASN A 662 0.10 41.26 -15.84
CA ASN A 662 1.51 41.52 -15.58
C ASN A 662 2.36 40.34 -16.09
N GLN A 663 3.09 40.58 -17.17
CA GLN A 663 3.94 39.61 -17.83
C GLN A 663 5.38 39.55 -17.23
N ASP A 664 5.63 40.37 -16.18
CA ASP A 664 6.93 40.41 -15.48
C ASP A 664 6.95 39.53 -14.22
N GLN A 665 5.82 38.92 -13.84
CA GLN A 665 5.69 38.03 -12.70
C GLN A 665 5.27 36.65 -13.12
N GLU A 666 5.83 35.64 -12.48
CA GLU A 666 5.37 34.26 -12.67
C GLU A 666 4.00 34.09 -12.02
N CYS A 667 3.01 33.81 -12.84
CA CYS A 667 1.64 33.56 -12.37
C CYS A 667 1.22 32.13 -12.68
N ALA A 668 0.35 31.57 -11.83
CA ALA A 668 -0.26 30.27 -12.03
C ALA A 668 -1.76 30.32 -11.66
N VAL A 669 -2.54 29.50 -12.32
CA VAL A 669 -3.92 29.23 -11.92
C VAL A 669 -3.99 27.78 -11.45
N THR A 670 -4.48 27.60 -10.23
CA THR A 670 -4.73 26.28 -9.66
C THR A 670 -6.21 26.07 -9.50
N VAL A 671 -6.67 24.91 -9.90
CA VAL A 671 -8.08 24.48 -9.79
C VAL A 671 -8.16 23.30 -8.86
N TYR A 672 -9.11 23.33 -7.94
CA TYR A 672 -9.38 22.27 -6.98
C TYR A 672 -10.85 21.87 -7.02
N LEU A 673 -11.11 20.58 -7.01
CA LEU A 673 -12.42 20.01 -6.70
C LEU A 673 -12.45 19.59 -5.23
N LYS A 674 -13.35 20.21 -4.43
CA LYS A 674 -13.38 20.03 -2.97
C LYS A 674 -14.75 19.58 -2.48
N LYS A 675 -14.76 18.76 -1.43
CA LYS A 675 -15.96 18.42 -0.64
C LYS A 675 -15.55 18.32 0.82
N ASN A 676 -16.25 19.01 1.72
CA ASN A 676 -15.96 19.02 3.16
C ASN A 676 -14.49 19.36 3.49
N HIS A 677 -13.91 20.34 2.79
CA HIS A 677 -12.51 20.78 2.86
C HIS A 677 -11.46 19.80 2.27
N GLU A 678 -11.85 18.58 1.92
CA GLU A 678 -10.96 17.62 1.26
C GLU A 678 -10.87 17.89 -0.24
N ILE A 679 -9.66 17.74 -0.80
CA ILE A 679 -9.38 17.87 -2.23
C ILE A 679 -9.52 16.48 -2.88
N TYR A 680 -10.35 16.36 -3.90
CA TYR A 680 -10.56 15.14 -4.68
C TYR A 680 -9.89 15.18 -6.05
N ALA A 681 -9.74 16.37 -6.63
CA ALA A 681 -8.98 16.56 -7.87
C ALA A 681 -8.34 17.94 -7.87
N GLN A 682 -7.21 18.04 -8.58
CA GLN A 682 -6.49 19.30 -8.73
C GLN A 682 -5.73 19.36 -10.05
N GLN A 683 -5.50 20.59 -10.52
CA GLN A 683 -4.64 20.88 -11.66
C GLN A 683 -4.09 22.29 -11.55
N GLN A 684 -2.87 22.49 -12.01
CA GLN A 684 -2.26 23.82 -12.08
C GLN A 684 -1.73 24.09 -13.47
N TYR A 685 -1.92 25.32 -13.93
CA TYR A 685 -1.29 25.85 -15.14
C TYR A 685 -0.40 27.03 -14.77
N ILE A 686 0.85 26.98 -15.19
CA ILE A 686 1.87 28.02 -14.94
C ILE A 686 2.07 28.79 -16.23
N TYR A 687 1.89 30.10 -16.16
CA TYR A 687 2.04 31.01 -17.32
C TYR A 687 3.49 31.44 -17.51
N GLU A 688 3.96 31.40 -18.74
CA GLU A 688 5.31 31.83 -19.06
C GLU A 688 5.56 33.32 -18.75
N VAL A 689 6.71 33.61 -18.16
CA VAL A 689 7.18 34.98 -17.92
C VAL A 689 7.84 35.53 -19.20
N LYS A 690 7.23 36.53 -19.84
CA LYS A 690 7.73 37.05 -21.10
C LYS A 690 8.91 38.01 -20.97
N ASN A 691 9.03 38.72 -19.83
CA ASN A 691 10.08 39.70 -19.59
C ASN A 691 10.95 39.31 -18.38
N LYS A 692 11.92 38.45 -18.58
CA LYS A 692 12.94 38.15 -17.55
C LYS A 692 13.99 39.26 -17.54
N THR A 693 13.91 40.25 -16.65
CA THR A 693 14.95 41.26 -16.48
C THR A 693 15.94 40.82 -15.42
N HIS A 694 17.13 40.45 -15.82
CA HIS A 694 18.26 40.21 -14.92
C HIS A 694 19.21 41.36 -14.96
N ASN A 695 18.85 42.52 -14.40
CA ASN A 695 19.78 43.60 -14.18
C ASN A 695 20.42 43.53 -12.79
N ILE A 696 21.65 43.05 -12.74
CA ILE A 696 22.45 43.07 -11.52
C ILE A 696 23.50 44.15 -11.68
N HIS A 697 23.12 45.39 -11.40
CA HIS A 697 24.10 46.45 -11.25
C HIS A 697 24.27 46.80 -9.78
N THR A 698 25.47 46.54 -9.22
CA THR A 698 25.89 47.08 -7.93
C THR A 698 27.11 47.93 -8.16
N THR A 699 27.05 49.16 -7.67
CA THR A 699 28.18 50.10 -7.68
C THR A 699 29.10 49.94 -6.47
N LYS A 700 28.80 48.97 -5.58
CA LYS A 700 29.62 48.74 -4.37
C LYS A 700 30.92 48.09 -4.75
N HIS A 701 32.01 48.58 -4.20
CA HIS A 701 33.37 48.09 -4.42
C HIS A 701 33.62 46.77 -3.67
N VAL A 702 34.50 45.92 -4.23
CA VAL A 702 35.07 44.71 -3.59
C VAL A 702 36.59 44.84 -3.56
N ASP A 703 37.19 44.52 -2.44
CA ASP A 703 38.63 44.37 -2.29
C ASP A 703 39.01 42.90 -2.47
N ILE A 704 40.05 42.65 -3.27
CA ILE A 704 40.56 41.32 -3.52
C ILE A 704 41.91 41.22 -2.84
N VAL A 705 42.07 40.23 -1.97
CA VAL A 705 43.33 39.87 -1.32
C VAL A 705 43.74 38.49 -1.77
N GLU A 706 44.72 38.43 -2.64
CA GLU A 706 45.22 37.15 -3.15
C GLU A 706 46.61 36.85 -2.55
N ASP A 707 46.76 35.65 -2.03
CA ASP A 707 48.04 35.12 -1.58
C ASP A 707 48.33 33.76 -2.22
N TYR A 708 49.34 33.07 -1.72
CA TYR A 708 49.78 31.77 -2.25
C TYR A 708 48.71 30.66 -2.12
N LEU A 709 47.96 30.68 -1.02
CA LEU A 709 46.98 29.59 -0.68
C LEU A 709 45.53 29.97 -1.00
N ASN A 710 45.17 31.26 -0.84
CA ASN A 710 43.78 31.68 -0.83
C ASN A 710 43.55 32.96 -1.63
N VAL A 711 42.30 33.16 -2.00
CA VAL A 711 41.75 34.41 -2.48
C VAL A 711 40.67 34.88 -1.51
N GLY A 712 40.86 36.02 -0.87
CA GLY A 712 39.88 36.72 -0.06
C GLY A 712 39.13 37.75 -0.89
N VAL A 713 37.82 37.83 -0.78
CA VAL A 713 36.97 38.88 -1.34
C VAL A 713 36.24 39.56 -0.20
N VAL A 714 36.52 40.88 -0.02
CA VAL A 714 36.07 41.65 1.14
C VAL A 714 35.16 42.77 0.65
N GLY A 715 34.02 42.91 1.26
CA GLY A 715 33.09 44.02 1.11
C GLY A 715 32.81 44.67 2.47
N LYS A 716 31.96 45.68 2.51
CA LYS A 716 31.62 46.40 3.74
C LYS A 716 31.01 45.48 4.82
N ASP A 717 30.10 44.55 4.40
CA ASP A 717 29.32 43.78 5.33
C ASP A 717 29.59 42.25 5.20
N PHE A 718 30.56 41.87 4.37
CA PHE A 718 30.86 40.46 4.09
C PHE A 718 32.34 40.21 3.86
N ASN A 719 32.70 38.92 4.03
CA ASN A 719 34.03 38.39 3.75
C ASN A 719 33.88 36.97 3.21
N VAL A 720 34.50 36.68 2.06
CA VAL A 720 34.52 35.37 1.44
C VAL A 720 35.93 34.89 1.27
N ILE A 721 36.22 33.66 1.61
CA ILE A 721 37.53 33.03 1.41
C ILE A 721 37.40 31.86 0.46
N PHE A 722 38.17 31.87 -0.58
CA PHE A 722 38.33 30.81 -1.56
C PHE A 722 39.72 30.20 -1.41
N SER A 723 39.80 28.91 -1.15
CA SER A 723 41.04 28.15 -1.18
C SER A 723 41.36 27.73 -2.61
N LYS A 724 42.63 27.97 -3.04
CA LYS A 724 43.09 27.53 -4.36
C LYS A 724 43.10 26.02 -4.54
N GLN A 725 42.96 25.26 -3.44
CA GLN A 725 42.95 23.79 -3.46
C GLN A 725 41.58 23.18 -3.11
N LYS A 726 40.62 23.94 -2.55
CA LYS A 726 39.37 23.40 -1.98
C LYS A 726 38.12 24.16 -2.41
N GLY A 727 38.24 25.22 -3.23
CA GLY A 727 37.11 26.06 -3.62
C GLY A 727 36.61 26.97 -2.52
N LEU A 728 35.33 27.24 -2.42
CA LEU A 728 34.71 28.11 -1.42
C LEU A 728 34.76 27.48 -0.02
N VAL A 729 35.51 28.12 0.91
CA VAL A 729 35.77 27.58 2.27
C VAL A 729 35.13 28.39 3.39
N SER A 730 34.84 29.68 3.16
CA SER A 730 34.20 30.53 4.16
C SER A 730 33.35 31.60 3.47
N TYR A 731 32.15 31.79 3.95
CA TYR A 731 31.27 32.89 3.58
C TYR A 731 30.67 33.49 4.84
N ARG A 732 31.19 34.70 5.19
CA ARG A 732 30.71 35.49 6.33
C ARG A 732 29.87 36.64 5.83
N TYR A 733 28.72 36.84 6.45
CA TYR A 733 27.85 37.97 6.21
C TYR A 733 27.42 38.57 7.57
N HIS A 734 27.66 39.86 7.81
CA HIS A 734 27.50 40.53 9.10
C HIS A 734 28.11 39.73 10.27
N GLN A 735 29.39 39.31 10.14
CA GLN A 735 30.16 38.53 11.13
C GLN A 735 29.72 37.09 11.33
N GLN A 736 28.57 36.65 10.78
CA GLN A 736 28.10 35.27 10.86
C GLN A 736 28.70 34.40 9.76
N GLU A 737 29.24 33.24 10.13
CA GLU A 737 29.76 32.25 9.20
C GLU A 737 28.61 31.29 8.75
N TYR A 738 28.53 31.00 7.46
CA TYR A 738 27.50 30.12 6.90
C TYR A 738 28.07 28.77 6.47
N ILE A 739 29.31 28.72 6.03
CA ILE A 739 29.92 27.50 5.47
C ILE A 739 30.71 26.76 6.55
N ARG A 740 30.31 25.53 6.83
CA ARG A 740 31.00 24.70 7.83
C ARG A 740 32.10 23.85 7.21
N VAL A 741 31.90 23.40 5.97
CA VAL A 741 32.81 22.54 5.20
C VAL A 741 32.89 23.10 3.77
N PRO A 742 34.06 23.05 3.09
CA PRO A 742 34.17 23.55 1.72
C PRO A 742 33.08 23.04 0.79
N VAL A 743 32.46 23.94 0.03
CA VAL A 743 31.46 23.63 -0.97
C VAL A 743 32.12 22.85 -2.11
N ARG A 744 31.49 21.78 -2.55
CA ARG A 744 32.02 20.89 -3.58
C ARG A 744 30.97 20.41 -4.56
N PRO A 745 31.37 20.07 -5.80
CA PRO A 745 30.52 19.35 -6.73
C PRO A 745 30.03 18.02 -6.15
N ASN A 746 28.81 17.64 -6.51
CA ASN A 746 28.20 16.36 -6.14
C ASN A 746 27.50 15.74 -7.35
N PHE A 747 27.80 14.46 -7.60
CA PHE A 747 27.27 13.69 -8.72
C PHE A 747 26.59 12.39 -8.26
N PHE A 748 26.42 12.22 -6.95
CA PHE A 748 25.96 11.00 -6.30
C PHE A 748 24.80 11.29 -5.35
N ARG A 749 23.82 10.38 -5.31
CA ARG A 749 22.77 10.33 -4.29
C ARG A 749 22.85 9.00 -3.54
N ALA A 750 22.27 8.92 -2.35
CA ALA A 750 22.07 7.64 -1.70
C ALA A 750 21.14 6.77 -2.54
N ALA A 751 21.47 5.49 -2.68
CA ALA A 751 20.68 4.57 -3.49
C ALA A 751 19.27 4.39 -2.93
N THR A 752 18.23 4.49 -3.78
CA THR A 752 16.89 4.02 -3.44
C THR A 752 16.86 2.49 -3.51
N ASN A 753 15.80 1.84 -2.98
CA ASN A 753 15.65 0.40 -3.13
C ASN A 753 15.68 -0.03 -4.61
N ASN A 754 15.02 0.72 -5.50
CA ASN A 754 15.07 0.47 -6.95
C ASN A 754 16.49 0.61 -7.51
N ASP A 755 17.24 1.60 -7.05
CA ASP A 755 18.64 1.80 -7.43
C ASP A 755 19.52 0.60 -7.01
N VAL A 756 19.35 0.10 -5.78
CA VAL A 756 20.14 -1.02 -5.22
C VAL A 756 19.99 -2.26 -6.10
N GLU A 757 18.76 -2.68 -6.38
CA GLU A 757 18.47 -3.86 -7.16
C GLU A 757 18.88 -3.72 -8.63
N ASN A 758 18.94 -2.48 -9.12
CA ASN A 758 19.51 -2.15 -10.43
C ASN A 758 21.04 -2.02 -10.42
N LYS A 759 21.71 -2.57 -9.38
CA LYS A 759 23.17 -2.63 -9.24
C LYS A 759 23.83 -1.25 -9.24
N TYR A 760 23.20 -0.28 -8.57
CA TYR A 760 23.62 1.13 -8.50
C TYR A 760 25.09 1.30 -8.10
N GLY A 761 25.50 0.66 -7.03
CA GLY A 761 26.88 0.75 -6.55
C GLY A 761 27.93 0.32 -7.58
N TYR A 762 27.60 -0.63 -8.46
CA TYR A 762 28.47 -1.05 -9.56
C TYR A 762 28.38 -0.07 -10.75
N ARG A 763 27.19 0.29 -11.16
CA ARG A 763 26.95 1.16 -12.35
C ARG A 763 27.44 2.59 -12.12
N TYR A 764 27.17 3.15 -10.95
CA TYR A 764 27.42 4.56 -10.62
C TYR A 764 28.55 4.81 -9.63
N GLY A 765 29.30 3.79 -9.24
CA GLY A 765 30.42 3.91 -8.28
C GLY A 765 31.51 4.91 -8.71
N LYS A 766 31.70 5.15 -10.03
CA LYS A 766 32.58 6.20 -10.53
C LYS A 766 32.11 7.60 -10.12
N TRP A 767 30.80 7.85 -10.08
CA TRP A 767 30.23 9.13 -9.67
C TRP A 767 30.37 9.38 -8.17
N LEU A 768 30.28 8.32 -7.34
CA LEU A 768 30.63 8.40 -5.93
C LEU A 768 32.09 8.84 -5.77
N THR A 769 33.01 8.18 -6.49
CA THR A 769 34.43 8.49 -6.49
C THR A 769 34.68 9.93 -6.99
N ALA A 770 34.04 10.35 -8.07
CA ALA A 770 34.11 11.70 -8.58
C ALA A 770 33.65 12.74 -7.54
N SER A 771 32.54 12.49 -6.86
CA SER A 771 32.00 13.39 -5.84
C SER A 771 32.92 13.54 -4.62
N LEU A 772 33.58 12.44 -4.19
CA LEU A 772 34.43 12.42 -3.00
C LEU A 772 35.83 12.94 -3.27
N TYR A 773 36.38 12.68 -4.46
CA TYR A 773 37.80 12.82 -4.75
C TYR A 773 38.11 13.69 -5.96
N ALA A 774 37.14 14.45 -6.51
CA ALA A 774 37.40 15.42 -7.57
C ALA A 774 38.53 16.36 -7.16
N LYS A 775 39.54 16.48 -8.00
CA LYS A 775 40.71 17.34 -7.76
C LYS A 775 40.40 18.78 -8.16
N CYS A 776 40.35 19.67 -7.16
CA CYS A 776 40.15 21.08 -7.37
C CYS A 776 41.41 21.75 -7.94
N GLU A 777 41.28 22.37 -9.10
CA GLU A 777 42.33 23.16 -9.75
C GLU A 777 41.87 24.61 -9.84
N PHE A 778 42.63 25.52 -9.26
CA PHE A 778 42.39 26.96 -9.35
C PHE A 778 42.79 27.45 -10.74
N VAL A 779 41.87 27.99 -11.50
CA VAL A 779 42.09 28.53 -12.84
C VAL A 779 42.54 29.99 -12.78
N GLY A 780 41.87 30.82 -11.97
CA GLY A 780 42.22 32.19 -11.85
C GLY A 780 41.22 33.07 -11.11
N VAL A 781 41.60 34.32 -10.94
CA VAL A 781 40.77 35.40 -10.42
C VAL A 781 40.78 36.59 -11.37
N SER A 782 39.59 37.15 -11.63
CA SER A 782 39.46 38.33 -12.48
C SER A 782 38.56 39.39 -11.83
N LYS A 783 38.95 40.68 -11.97
CA LYS A 783 38.18 41.79 -11.43
C LYS A 783 37.21 42.33 -12.47
N GLY A 784 35.94 42.45 -12.10
CA GLY A 784 34.90 43.11 -12.84
C GLY A 784 34.52 44.49 -12.29
N ASP A 785 33.55 45.17 -12.90
CA ASP A 785 32.99 46.41 -12.38
C ASP A 785 32.03 46.10 -11.21
N GLY A 786 32.50 46.33 -9.98
CA GLY A 786 31.75 46.00 -8.74
C GLY A 786 31.64 44.50 -8.45
N SER A 787 32.39 43.62 -9.10
CA SER A 787 32.39 42.18 -8.88
C SER A 787 33.81 41.57 -9.00
N CYS A 788 33.92 40.32 -8.59
CA CYS A 788 35.11 39.52 -8.73
C CYS A 788 34.73 38.09 -9.11
N LYS A 789 35.38 37.54 -10.15
CA LYS A 789 35.17 36.12 -10.55
C LYS A 789 36.35 35.30 -10.10
N ILE A 790 36.03 34.15 -9.51
CA ILE A 790 36.97 33.12 -9.11
C ILE A 790 36.61 31.84 -9.85
N GLU A 791 37.54 31.25 -10.56
CA GLU A 791 37.30 30.15 -11.49
C GLU A 791 38.07 28.90 -11.05
N TYR A 792 37.37 27.77 -11.09
CA TYR A 792 37.90 26.44 -10.80
C TYR A 792 37.58 25.44 -11.91
N ALA A 793 38.47 24.47 -12.08
CA ALA A 793 38.20 23.24 -12.80
C ALA A 793 38.35 22.06 -11.84
N TYR A 794 37.38 21.16 -11.81
CA TYR A 794 37.42 19.95 -11.03
C TYR A 794 37.70 18.79 -11.95
N ASP A 795 38.90 18.18 -11.81
CA ASP A 795 39.29 16.97 -12.54
C ASP A 795 38.62 15.76 -11.89
N LEU A 796 37.87 14.98 -12.69
CA LEU A 796 37.06 13.89 -12.19
C LEU A 796 37.85 12.57 -12.24
N PRO A 797 38.16 11.95 -11.08
CA PRO A 797 38.90 10.69 -11.05
C PRO A 797 38.08 9.57 -11.73
N ASN A 798 38.79 8.68 -12.43
CA ASN A 798 38.25 7.56 -13.20
C ASN A 798 37.40 7.96 -14.44
N LEU A 799 37.35 9.26 -14.77
CA LEU A 799 36.74 9.78 -16.00
C LEU A 799 37.84 10.51 -16.78
N GLN A 800 38.34 9.89 -17.82
CA GLN A 800 39.56 10.35 -18.51
C GLN A 800 39.36 11.75 -19.14
N ASP A 801 40.20 12.71 -18.77
CA ASP A 801 40.21 14.06 -19.29
C ASP A 801 38.92 14.87 -19.10
N GLU A 802 38.03 14.42 -18.19
CA GLU A 802 36.77 15.12 -17.90
C GLU A 802 36.91 16.11 -16.74
N LYS A 803 36.43 17.32 -16.96
CA LYS A 803 36.45 18.39 -15.98
C LYS A 803 35.12 19.09 -15.86
N VAL A 804 34.77 19.40 -14.61
CA VAL A 804 33.65 20.30 -14.27
C VAL A 804 34.21 21.69 -14.04
N HIS A 805 33.66 22.68 -14.71
CA HIS A 805 34.00 24.07 -14.52
C HIS A 805 33.04 24.73 -13.54
N LEU A 806 33.61 25.47 -12.56
CA LEU A 806 32.85 26.14 -11.50
C LEU A 806 33.36 27.58 -11.34
N VAL A 807 32.46 28.51 -11.55
CA VAL A 807 32.76 29.98 -11.45
C VAL A 807 31.91 30.56 -10.30
N TYR A 808 32.56 31.28 -9.43
CA TYR A 808 31.93 32.11 -8.41
C TYR A 808 32.10 33.59 -8.78
N GLU A 809 31.03 34.33 -8.99
CA GLU A 809 31.07 35.77 -9.18
C GLU A 809 30.53 36.49 -7.92
N VAL A 810 31.41 37.09 -7.17
CA VAL A 810 31.14 37.77 -5.91
C VAL A 810 30.92 39.26 -6.15
N TYR A 811 29.75 39.75 -5.76
CA TYR A 811 29.36 41.17 -5.90
C TYR A 811 29.57 41.97 -4.62
N GLY A 812 29.72 43.29 -4.76
CA GLY A 812 30.01 44.19 -3.64
C GLY A 812 28.93 44.35 -2.58
N ASP A 813 27.78 43.75 -2.77
CA ASP A 813 26.72 43.61 -1.76
C ASP A 813 26.72 42.25 -1.03
N GLY A 814 27.71 41.41 -1.30
CA GLY A 814 27.85 40.07 -0.71
C GLY A 814 27.07 38.95 -1.41
N LYS A 815 26.39 39.24 -2.52
CA LYS A 815 25.76 38.26 -3.35
C LYS A 815 26.80 37.47 -4.14
N ILE A 816 26.67 36.17 -4.22
CA ILE A 816 27.49 35.28 -5.05
C ILE A 816 26.63 34.62 -6.08
N ILE A 817 27.02 34.72 -7.36
CA ILE A 817 26.49 33.91 -8.45
C ILE A 817 27.41 32.70 -8.58
N VAL A 818 26.80 31.51 -8.65
CA VAL A 818 27.44 30.25 -8.93
C VAL A 818 27.07 29.84 -10.34
N ASP A 819 28.05 29.46 -11.13
CA ASP A 819 27.87 28.97 -12.50
C ASP A 819 28.72 27.71 -12.65
N MET A 820 28.07 26.55 -12.71
CA MET A 820 28.73 25.24 -12.81
C MET A 820 28.33 24.57 -14.12
N SER A 821 29.33 24.15 -14.90
CA SER A 821 29.10 23.52 -16.19
C SER A 821 29.96 22.27 -16.38
N TYR A 822 29.40 21.32 -17.13
CA TYR A 822 30.06 20.08 -17.47
C TYR A 822 29.65 19.65 -18.90
N GLN A 823 30.65 19.25 -19.68
CA GLN A 823 30.48 18.72 -21.02
C GLN A 823 31.08 17.32 -21.04
N PRO A 824 30.26 16.25 -20.98
CA PRO A 824 30.76 14.90 -21.06
C PRO A 824 31.55 14.62 -22.33
N VAL A 825 32.70 13.96 -22.19
CA VAL A 825 33.54 13.53 -23.33
C VAL A 825 33.21 12.09 -23.72
N VAL A 826 32.86 11.26 -22.73
CA VAL A 826 32.47 9.86 -22.91
C VAL A 826 31.07 9.65 -22.31
N SER A 827 30.08 9.46 -23.17
CA SER A 827 28.64 9.38 -22.80
C SER A 827 28.15 8.01 -22.35
N GLU A 828 29.04 7.10 -21.94
CA GLU A 828 28.63 5.70 -21.63
C GLU A 828 28.02 5.49 -20.25
N ILE A 829 28.19 6.42 -19.32
CA ILE A 829 27.74 6.27 -17.92
C ILE A 829 26.76 7.39 -17.58
N GLU A 830 25.53 6.99 -17.30
CA GLU A 830 24.50 7.91 -16.82
C GLU A 830 24.94 8.54 -15.49
N MET A 831 24.64 9.83 -15.30
CA MET A 831 24.95 10.56 -14.07
C MET A 831 23.71 10.60 -13.18
N PRO A 832 23.80 10.16 -11.91
CA PRO A 832 22.64 10.23 -11.00
C PRO A 832 22.22 11.65 -10.64
N VAL A 833 23.17 12.55 -10.41
CA VAL A 833 22.92 13.92 -9.94
C VAL A 833 23.98 14.86 -10.53
N PHE A 834 23.60 16.08 -10.89
CA PHE A 834 24.54 17.17 -11.16
C PHE A 834 24.25 18.36 -10.27
N GLY A 835 25.12 18.62 -9.27
CA GLY A 835 24.88 19.63 -8.29
C GLY A 835 26.06 19.98 -7.39
N LEU A 836 25.76 20.76 -6.35
CA LEU A 836 26.68 21.20 -5.31
C LEU A 836 26.15 20.83 -3.93
N ILE A 837 27.05 20.44 -3.04
CA ILE A 837 26.74 20.16 -1.64
C ILE A 837 27.29 21.26 -0.74
N PHE A 838 26.42 21.87 0.06
CA PHE A 838 26.71 22.79 1.11
C PHE A 838 26.52 22.11 2.46
N GLN A 839 27.50 22.23 3.34
CA GLN A 839 27.36 21.79 4.72
C GLN A 839 27.35 23.05 5.60
N LEU A 840 26.17 23.32 6.16
CA LEU A 840 25.85 24.49 6.98
C LEU A 840 25.85 24.09 8.46
N TYR A 841 25.73 25.08 9.34
CA TYR A 841 25.59 24.81 10.77
C TYR A 841 24.23 24.20 11.10
N LYS A 842 24.20 23.35 12.11
CA LYS A 842 23.00 22.51 12.46
C LYS A 842 21.78 23.31 12.92
N ASP A 843 21.98 24.57 13.35
CA ASP A 843 20.90 25.46 13.77
C ASP A 843 20.14 26.09 12.60
N MET A 844 20.63 25.91 11.38
CA MET A 844 19.93 26.35 10.17
C MET A 844 18.87 25.31 9.78
N GLU A 845 17.71 25.40 10.44
CA GLU A 845 16.63 24.39 10.45
C GLU A 845 15.40 24.77 9.63
N GLU A 846 15.07 26.06 9.55
CA GLU A 846 13.85 26.50 8.88
C GLU A 846 14.10 26.66 7.37
N VAL A 847 13.38 25.87 6.59
CA VAL A 847 13.39 25.92 5.13
C VAL A 847 12.12 26.58 4.62
N ASN A 848 12.29 27.64 3.81
CA ASN A 848 11.19 28.25 3.06
C ASN A 848 11.57 28.23 1.58
N TYR A 849 10.70 27.71 0.73
CA TYR A 849 10.96 27.64 -0.70
C TYR A 849 9.75 28.00 -1.56
N TYR A 850 10.04 28.42 -2.79
CA TYR A 850 9.07 28.60 -3.87
C TYR A 850 9.44 27.64 -4.99
N GLY A 851 8.64 26.60 -5.16
CA GLY A 851 8.90 25.47 -6.05
C GLY A 851 7.75 24.46 -6.00
N PHE A 852 7.97 23.25 -6.50
CA PHE A 852 6.99 22.16 -6.43
C PHE A 852 6.99 21.50 -5.04
N GLY A 853 5.78 21.25 -4.53
CA GLY A 853 5.56 20.64 -3.22
C GLY A 853 4.09 20.31 -2.96
N PRO A 854 3.69 20.10 -1.68
CA PRO A 854 4.50 20.17 -0.45
C PRO A 854 5.45 18.99 -0.24
N GLU A 855 5.06 17.77 -0.71
CA GLU A 855 5.81 16.55 -0.49
C GLU A 855 7.08 16.51 -1.36
N GLU A 856 8.03 15.61 -0.99
CA GLU A 856 9.19 15.34 -1.84
C GLU A 856 8.74 14.87 -3.22
N ASN A 857 9.45 15.33 -4.23
CA ASN A 857 9.11 15.01 -5.61
C ASN A 857 10.37 14.94 -6.48
N TYR A 858 10.25 14.17 -7.57
CA TYR A 858 11.33 13.85 -8.48
C TYR A 858 10.85 14.02 -9.91
N ILE A 859 11.74 14.06 -10.87
CA ILE A 859 11.43 14.30 -12.28
C ILE A 859 10.37 13.34 -12.86
N ASP A 860 10.31 12.11 -12.35
CA ASP A 860 9.36 11.06 -12.73
C ASP A 860 8.17 10.92 -11.73
N ARG A 861 8.19 11.67 -10.60
CA ARG A 861 7.14 11.69 -9.57
C ARG A 861 6.86 13.12 -9.12
N ASN A 862 6.19 13.89 -9.94
CA ASN A 862 5.87 15.29 -9.63
C ASN A 862 4.51 15.77 -10.19
N LYS A 863 3.70 14.87 -10.74
CA LYS A 863 2.40 15.26 -11.30
C LYS A 863 1.43 15.74 -10.22
N GLY A 864 1.50 15.15 -9.02
CA GLY A 864 0.71 15.57 -7.87
C GLY A 864 1.23 16.82 -7.16
N ALA A 865 2.46 17.29 -7.50
CA ALA A 865 3.05 18.47 -6.89
C ALA A 865 2.55 19.77 -7.53
N LEU A 866 2.44 20.83 -6.74
CA LEU A 866 2.00 22.15 -7.20
C LEU A 866 3.08 23.20 -6.93
N LEU A 867 3.22 24.15 -7.85
CA LEU A 867 4.07 25.33 -7.64
C LEU A 867 3.45 26.22 -6.57
N GLY A 868 4.17 26.41 -5.48
CA GLY A 868 3.71 27.20 -4.33
C GLY A 868 4.84 27.62 -3.43
N LYS A 869 4.49 28.29 -2.33
CA LYS A 869 5.42 28.60 -1.24
C LYS A 869 5.16 27.65 -0.08
N TYR A 870 6.20 27.00 0.36
CA TYR A 870 6.14 25.99 1.40
C TYR A 870 7.21 26.23 2.46
N THR A 871 6.95 25.75 3.67
CA THR A 871 7.86 25.83 4.81
C THR A 871 7.92 24.50 5.53
N TYR A 872 9.11 24.06 5.92
CA TYR A 872 9.32 22.88 6.76
C TYR A 872 10.59 23.01 7.61
N GLN A 873 10.75 22.15 8.62
CA GLN A 873 12.01 22.01 9.37
C GLN A 873 12.89 20.95 8.72
N VAL A 874 14.20 21.15 8.68
CA VAL A 874 15.14 20.15 8.12
C VAL A 874 14.98 18.77 8.77
N THR A 875 14.77 18.76 10.09
CA THR A 875 14.52 17.52 10.86
C THR A 875 13.32 16.72 10.31
N ASP A 876 12.28 17.41 9.82
CA ASP A 876 11.04 16.78 9.32
C ASP A 876 11.17 16.27 7.87
N ASN A 877 12.25 16.66 7.18
CA ASN A 877 12.44 16.32 5.76
C ASN A 877 13.13 14.96 5.54
N LEU A 878 13.59 14.29 6.59
CA LEU A 878 14.07 12.92 6.50
C LEU A 878 12.88 11.97 6.46
N THR A 879 12.53 11.55 5.28
CA THR A 879 11.43 10.59 5.08
C THR A 879 11.79 9.27 5.77
N PRO A 880 10.93 8.73 6.66
CA PRO A 880 11.27 7.57 7.49
C PRO A 880 11.08 6.24 6.74
N TYR A 881 11.66 6.12 5.55
CA TYR A 881 11.77 4.83 4.88
C TYR A 881 12.50 3.83 5.78
N LEU A 882 12.15 2.56 5.72
CA LEU A 882 12.74 1.51 6.57
C LEU A 882 14.26 1.43 6.39
N TYR A 883 14.71 1.55 5.17
CA TYR A 883 16.11 1.65 4.78
C TYR A 883 16.44 3.10 4.43
N PRO A 884 17.38 3.78 5.13
CA PRO A 884 17.79 5.15 4.79
C PRO A 884 18.30 5.24 3.36
N GLN A 885 17.76 6.19 2.60
CA GLN A 885 17.99 6.31 1.17
C GLN A 885 17.79 7.75 0.72
N GLU A 886 17.95 8.03 -0.57
CA GLU A 886 17.62 9.34 -1.15
C GLU A 886 16.20 9.73 -0.78
N CYS A 887 16.03 10.94 -0.25
CA CYS A 887 14.74 11.50 0.13
C CYS A 887 14.79 13.02 0.25
N GLY A 888 13.63 13.64 0.37
CA GLY A 888 13.49 15.05 0.69
C GLY A 888 13.75 16.01 -0.46
N ASN A 889 13.84 15.54 -1.71
CA ASN A 889 14.06 16.39 -2.88
C ASN A 889 12.83 17.24 -3.24
N ARG A 890 13.06 18.43 -3.80
CA ARG A 890 12.04 19.32 -4.38
C ARG A 890 12.48 19.77 -5.74
N THR A 891 11.60 19.67 -6.72
CA THR A 891 11.86 20.08 -8.11
C THR A 891 11.28 21.46 -8.44
N HIS A 892 11.69 22.02 -9.55
CA HIS A 892 11.17 23.28 -10.08
C HIS A 892 11.22 24.44 -9.06
N VAL A 893 12.35 24.61 -8.39
CA VAL A 893 12.55 25.64 -7.37
C VAL A 893 13.09 26.93 -7.98
N ARG A 894 12.54 28.07 -7.54
CA ARG A 894 12.95 29.43 -7.94
C ARG A 894 13.66 30.16 -6.83
N GLU A 895 13.13 30.03 -5.62
CA GLU A 895 13.68 30.65 -4.42
C GLU A 895 13.72 29.63 -3.27
N LEU A 896 14.78 29.70 -2.50
CA LEU A 896 14.97 28.88 -1.31
C LEU A 896 15.62 29.74 -0.24
N SER A 897 15.24 29.57 1.01
CA SER A 897 16.00 30.08 2.15
C SER A 897 16.10 29.06 3.25
N VAL A 898 17.27 28.93 3.83
CA VAL A 898 17.53 28.11 5.01
C VAL A 898 17.93 29.05 6.14
N ALA A 899 17.23 29.00 7.26
CA ALA A 899 17.39 29.93 8.37
C ALA A 899 17.64 29.24 9.70
N GLY A 900 18.48 29.86 10.52
CA GLY A 900 18.67 29.60 11.94
C GLY A 900 18.24 30.79 12.77
N GLU A 901 18.58 30.81 14.08
CA GLU A 901 18.16 31.85 14.99
C GLU A 901 18.63 33.28 14.55
N ASN A 902 19.89 33.40 14.07
CA ASN A 902 20.50 34.67 13.67
C ASN A 902 21.10 34.65 12.26
N THR A 903 20.79 33.63 11.49
CA THR A 903 21.36 33.41 10.16
C THR A 903 20.28 33.07 9.18
N LYS A 904 20.37 33.59 7.97
CA LYS A 904 19.47 33.22 6.87
C LYS A 904 20.26 33.23 5.56
N LEU A 905 20.34 32.08 4.90
CA LEU A 905 20.91 31.96 3.57
C LEU A 905 19.78 31.97 2.55
N LYS A 906 19.77 32.95 1.65
CA LYS A 906 18.76 33.03 0.58
C LYS A 906 19.40 32.62 -0.75
N ILE A 907 18.76 31.69 -1.47
CA ILE A 907 19.17 31.15 -2.76
C ILE A 907 18.11 31.52 -3.80
N LYS A 908 18.54 31.85 -5.02
CA LYS A 908 17.64 32.12 -6.15
C LYS A 908 18.23 31.57 -7.45
N GLY A 909 17.42 30.91 -8.25
CA GLY A 909 17.74 30.42 -9.58
C GLY A 909 16.53 30.56 -10.52
N GLU A 910 16.66 30.14 -11.75
CA GLU A 910 15.54 30.10 -12.68
C GLU A 910 14.71 28.81 -12.50
N ASP A 911 15.44 27.71 -12.39
CA ASP A 911 14.88 26.37 -12.19
C ASP A 911 16.02 25.48 -11.64
N PHE A 912 15.84 24.91 -10.47
CA PHE A 912 16.79 24.00 -9.87
C PHE A 912 16.08 23.05 -8.91
N GLU A 913 16.76 22.00 -8.50
CA GLU A 913 16.29 21.07 -7.48
C GLU A 913 17.09 21.23 -6.19
N PHE A 914 16.50 20.89 -5.06
CA PHE A 914 17.24 20.84 -3.79
C PHE A 914 16.71 19.80 -2.83
N SER A 915 17.60 19.36 -1.94
CA SER A 915 17.23 18.70 -0.69
C SER A 915 17.95 19.38 0.47
N ALA A 916 17.29 19.44 1.64
CA ALA A 916 17.87 19.93 2.88
C ALA A 916 17.64 18.90 3.98
N LEU A 917 18.70 18.24 4.41
CA LEU A 917 18.69 17.15 5.41
C LEU A 917 19.80 17.42 6.44
N HIS A 918 19.83 16.62 7.53
CA HIS A 918 20.98 16.64 8.46
C HIS A 918 22.14 15.75 8.02
N TYR A 919 21.91 14.94 7.00
CA TYR A 919 22.83 13.90 6.55
C TYR A 919 23.27 14.12 5.11
N THR A 920 24.52 13.82 4.84
CA THR A 920 25.04 13.77 3.48
C THR A 920 24.51 12.53 2.76
N PRO A 921 24.46 12.50 1.42
CA PRO A 921 24.14 11.30 0.67
C PRO A 921 25.00 10.09 1.06
N TYR A 922 26.25 10.35 1.49
CA TYR A 922 27.18 9.29 1.90
C TYR A 922 26.86 8.70 3.28
N GLU A 923 26.32 9.50 4.20
CA GLU A 923 25.88 9.04 5.51
C GLU A 923 24.59 8.22 5.37
N LEU A 924 23.67 8.62 4.50
CA LEU A 924 22.48 7.86 4.18
C LEU A 924 22.82 6.52 3.54
N GLU A 925 23.72 6.49 2.54
CA GLU A 925 24.16 5.28 1.83
C GLU A 925 24.75 4.22 2.75
N ASN A 926 25.41 4.63 3.83
CA ASN A 926 26.10 3.72 4.74
C ASN A 926 25.23 3.20 5.90
N ALA A 927 24.01 3.69 6.07
CA ALA A 927 23.11 3.26 7.14
C ALA A 927 22.12 2.23 6.62
N ARG A 928 21.86 1.18 7.41
CA ARG A 928 20.84 0.18 7.17
C ARG A 928 19.57 0.48 7.94
N HIS A 929 19.69 1.18 9.06
CA HIS A 929 18.59 1.61 9.91
C HIS A 929 18.76 3.09 10.27
N LYS A 930 17.65 3.75 10.56
CA LYS A 930 17.66 5.17 10.95
C LYS A 930 18.53 5.46 12.17
N ASP A 931 18.64 4.54 13.12
CA ASP A 931 19.44 4.72 14.34
C ASP A 931 20.93 4.48 14.14
N GLU A 932 21.37 4.04 12.99
CA GLU A 932 22.77 3.99 12.58
C GLU A 932 23.29 5.33 12.02
N LEU A 933 22.37 6.25 11.70
CA LEU A 933 22.74 7.59 11.28
C LEU A 933 23.45 8.35 12.42
N PRO A 934 24.46 9.17 12.10
CA PRO A 934 25.19 9.91 13.11
C PRO A 934 24.31 10.92 13.85
N ASN A 935 24.71 11.29 15.06
CA ASN A 935 24.04 12.40 15.75
C ASN A 935 24.06 13.68 14.90
N VAL A 936 22.95 14.42 14.91
CA VAL A 936 22.82 15.66 14.14
C VAL A 936 23.90 16.69 14.55
N TYR A 937 24.72 17.07 13.59
CA TYR A 937 25.83 18.00 13.79
C TYR A 937 25.93 19.09 12.70
N GLN A 938 25.10 19.02 11.66
CA GLN A 938 25.09 19.92 10.51
C GLN A 938 23.73 19.92 9.81
N THR A 939 23.56 20.92 8.93
CA THR A 939 22.51 20.91 7.90
C THR A 939 23.19 20.77 6.55
N VAL A 940 22.78 19.79 5.78
CA VAL A 940 23.29 19.48 4.44
C VAL A 940 22.30 19.98 3.42
N LEU A 941 22.73 20.90 2.58
CA LEU A 941 21.93 21.44 1.51
C LEU A 941 22.54 21.02 0.15
N CYS A 942 21.86 20.16 -0.57
CA CYS A 942 22.19 19.83 -1.96
C CYS A 942 21.40 20.76 -2.89
N ILE A 943 22.10 21.42 -3.81
CA ILE A 943 21.50 22.25 -4.87
C ILE A 943 21.90 21.63 -6.19
N ASN A 944 20.93 21.15 -6.94
CA ASN A 944 21.12 20.36 -8.14
C ASN A 944 20.53 21.09 -9.36
N GLU A 945 21.14 20.91 -10.53
CA GLU A 945 20.46 21.15 -11.79
C GLU A 945 19.29 20.20 -11.90
N LYS A 946 19.60 18.91 -11.79
CA LYS A 946 18.64 17.80 -11.82
C LYS A 946 19.24 16.58 -11.12
N GLN A 947 18.39 15.66 -10.75
CA GLN A 947 18.73 14.27 -10.49
C GLN A 947 17.85 13.33 -11.30
N MET A 948 18.36 12.12 -11.55
CA MET A 948 17.59 11.11 -12.29
C MET A 948 16.35 10.69 -11.52
N GLY A 949 15.34 10.21 -12.22
CA GLY A 949 14.13 9.66 -11.63
C GLY A 949 14.41 8.51 -10.66
N ILE A 950 13.40 8.17 -9.88
CA ILE A 950 13.49 7.13 -8.83
C ILE A 950 12.96 5.77 -9.28
N ALA A 951 12.46 5.66 -10.53
CA ALA A 951 11.81 4.47 -11.07
C ALA A 951 10.58 4.02 -10.26
N GLY A 952 10.05 2.83 -10.51
CA GLY A 952 8.89 2.36 -9.76
C GLY A 952 8.04 1.32 -10.47
N ASP A 953 8.46 0.77 -11.62
CA ASP A 953 7.72 -0.33 -12.27
C ASP A 953 7.84 -1.61 -11.44
N ASP A 954 9.07 -1.99 -11.08
CA ASP A 954 9.40 -3.05 -10.12
C ASP A 954 10.61 -2.64 -9.26
N THR A 955 11.02 -3.49 -8.29
CA THR A 955 12.20 -3.28 -7.44
C THR A 955 13.23 -4.42 -7.59
N TRP A 956 13.20 -5.21 -8.65
CA TRP A 956 14.16 -6.30 -8.91
C TRP A 956 14.86 -6.20 -10.27
N GLY A 957 14.89 -5.01 -10.87
CA GLY A 957 15.70 -4.74 -12.06
C GLY A 957 15.17 -3.69 -13.02
N ALA A 958 13.96 -3.18 -12.83
CA ALA A 958 13.44 -2.06 -13.63
C ALA A 958 14.32 -0.83 -13.48
N LYS A 959 14.67 -0.25 -14.62
CA LYS A 959 15.47 0.98 -14.67
C LYS A 959 14.58 2.20 -14.67
N THR A 960 15.14 3.32 -14.22
CA THR A 960 14.57 4.62 -14.54
C THR A 960 14.38 4.75 -16.05
N HIS A 961 13.20 5.19 -16.49
CA HIS A 961 12.91 5.38 -17.90
C HIS A 961 13.84 6.41 -18.52
N ASP A 962 14.23 6.20 -19.80
CA ASP A 962 15.27 6.99 -20.48
C ASP A 962 15.02 8.50 -20.45
N GLU A 963 13.76 8.94 -20.57
CA GLU A 963 13.38 10.36 -20.51
C GLU A 963 13.55 11.01 -19.14
N PHE A 964 13.74 10.22 -18.08
CA PHE A 964 13.98 10.68 -16.71
C PHE A 964 15.44 10.50 -16.25
N LEU A 965 16.30 10.14 -17.17
CA LEU A 965 17.75 10.19 -16.96
C LEU A 965 18.28 11.61 -17.20
N LEU A 966 19.47 11.92 -16.67
CA LEU A 966 20.12 13.17 -16.99
C LEU A 966 20.63 13.17 -18.43
N ASP A 967 20.61 14.37 -19.05
CA ASP A 967 21.14 14.57 -20.38
C ASP A 967 22.62 14.13 -20.47
N LYS A 968 22.99 13.49 -21.58
CA LYS A 968 24.36 13.03 -21.84
C LYS A 968 25.20 14.10 -22.58
N GLU A 969 24.60 15.22 -22.97
CA GLU A 969 25.28 16.21 -23.80
C GLU A 969 25.91 17.35 -23.01
N LYS A 970 25.15 17.99 -22.13
CA LYS A 970 25.64 19.16 -21.38
C LYS A 970 24.84 19.37 -20.09
N HIS A 971 25.57 19.70 -19.01
CA HIS A 971 24.99 20.11 -17.73
C HIS A 971 25.34 21.55 -17.41
N HIS A 972 24.38 22.29 -16.84
CA HIS A 972 24.58 23.68 -16.47
C HIS A 972 23.72 24.09 -15.29
N LEU A 973 24.32 24.25 -14.13
CA LEU A 973 23.67 24.74 -12.91
C LEU A 973 24.05 26.20 -12.66
N ARG A 974 23.05 27.08 -12.62
CA ARG A 974 23.26 28.51 -12.29
C ARG A 974 22.24 28.98 -11.26
N PHE A 975 22.79 29.53 -10.15
CA PHE A 975 21.98 30.12 -9.09
C PHE A 975 22.79 31.22 -8.38
N SER A 976 22.15 32.00 -7.52
CA SER A 976 22.81 32.95 -6.66
C SER A 976 22.44 32.73 -5.21
N PHE A 977 23.38 33.04 -4.29
CA PHE A 977 23.06 33.01 -2.88
C PHE A 977 23.58 34.28 -2.15
N LYS A 978 22.93 34.57 -1.04
CA LYS A 978 23.30 35.70 -0.18
C LYS A 978 22.85 35.47 1.27
N GLY A 979 23.74 35.77 2.23
CA GLY A 979 23.38 35.85 3.63
C GLY A 979 22.44 37.02 3.92
N LYS A 980 21.57 36.82 4.89
CA LYS A 980 20.71 37.84 5.47
C LYS A 980 20.74 37.73 7.01
N LEU A 981 20.43 38.79 7.72
CA LEU A 981 20.14 38.81 9.15
C LEU A 981 18.66 38.53 9.36
#